data_8324ab994db0f77d69310548d22b4299
#
_entry.id   8324ab994db0f77d69310548d22b4299
#
_cell.length_a   1.000
_cell.length_b   1.000
_cell.length_c   1.000
_cell.angle_alpha   90.00
_cell.angle_beta   90.00
_cell.angle_gamma   90.00
#
_symmetry.space_group_name_H-M   'P 1'
#
loop_
_entity.id
_entity.type
_entity.pdbx_description
1 polymer ?
#
loop_
_entity_poly.entity_id
_entity_poly.type
_entity_poly.pdbx_seq_one_letter_code
_entity_poly.pdbx_strand_id
1 'polypeptide(L)'
;MIESLEFTPVYDDTTTKFLQNEFARLKGECYVDHAGATLYSDTQIKNVGADLHGCLYANPHSLGIGSLSTQDIIERMRYRILSHFNTTPDDYSVIFTSGATAALKIIAEGFRFKANKNNETTRCTGNFVYVQDNHTSVLGMRDVAAARGAKVICLDHNRAFRVFSQHETSRDLDERQSSNSLFVYSAQCNFSGMKYPLKWIEDTHIGVLSSVVDEPSTRWYVLLDAAGFVPTNNLDLSNFKPDFVCVSFYKIFGYPTGIGALLVKNSSSDILEKIYYGGGTVDVALSSEIFHKKRPVLHQRFEDGTVSFLSIVSLKYGFEILSKLTMDKISMHVFSLARVLYHSLLTLHHCNGEPVVKLYSDSDYEDHSTQGGIVTFNLIRSNGEYVGYMEVLNMAALFKIHLRTGCFCNPGACQRHLSLSTKEILRNYEAGYTCGGAADLINGKPTGAVRISFGYMSTVQDVQTVLLMITKCFVDKPCIRKFPQWWEEYKIRVHKKYRHFYNSNIIDYSILPITNIEKNIANNNLRNNYHNKSEGDCVRNSNKIIKQVNKCTLQRLFIYPIKSCGAYEIIDSWNLNSKGLEYDREWMIITSSGTCLTQKHYVNLCLLKPIISKKQGIMKLTYPGMPTIQIPLENTYENSTEHPICQSRVCGSRVQGIDCGSEVSEWLSLALGKPNLRLIQQSDERQKKGINKTELSFSSQAQYLAINETSVSWLVDRVSDNTDFNKDTTIHRFRGNIIIKGCDAFDEMQWEFIRIGNNNFKVNGPCTRCQMICIDQTTGQKTIEPLRTLAEEFHGKLTFGIYLTRLENTQIKLKIGDQIYYS
;
A
#
# COMPACT_ATOMS: atom_id res chain seq x y z
N MET A 1 2.27 -31.45 0.48
CA MET A 1 2.16 -30.69 -0.79
C MET A 1 3.22 -29.58 -0.93
N ILE A 2 3.77 -29.02 0.14
CA ILE A 2 4.82 -27.95 0.07
C ILE A 2 6.23 -28.58 0.02
N GLU A 3 6.40 -29.84 0.41
CA GLU A 3 7.70 -30.51 0.51
C GLU A 3 8.29 -30.99 -0.83
N SER A 4 7.55 -30.91 -1.93
CA SER A 4 7.97 -31.39 -3.26
C SER A 4 7.92 -30.30 -4.34
N LEU A 5 8.31 -29.07 -4.03
CA LEU A 5 8.46 -28.06 -5.07
C LEU A 5 9.69 -28.42 -5.93
N GLU A 6 9.46 -28.76 -7.19
CA GLU A 6 10.54 -28.95 -8.16
C GLU A 6 11.19 -27.61 -8.48
N PHE A 7 12.26 -27.30 -7.77
CA PHE A 7 13.07 -26.12 -7.98
C PHE A 7 14.50 -26.54 -8.33
N THR A 8 14.97 -26.15 -9.49
CA THR A 8 16.38 -26.33 -9.88
C THR A 8 17.14 -25.03 -9.53
N PRO A 9 18.08 -25.07 -8.58
CA PRO A 9 18.89 -23.91 -8.22
C PRO A 9 19.71 -23.40 -9.42
N VAL A 10 19.68 -22.10 -9.65
CA VAL A 10 20.50 -21.42 -10.66
C VAL A 10 21.88 -21.06 -10.08
N TYR A 11 21.92 -20.72 -8.80
CA TYR A 11 23.17 -20.47 -8.09
C TYR A 11 23.74 -21.77 -7.51
N ASP A 12 25.06 -21.88 -7.56
CA ASP A 12 25.77 -22.95 -6.85
C ASP A 12 25.74 -22.73 -5.33
N ASP A 13 26.13 -23.75 -4.57
CA ASP A 13 26.14 -23.74 -3.10
C ASP A 13 27.03 -22.63 -2.54
N THR A 14 28.14 -22.29 -3.21
CA THR A 14 29.08 -21.26 -2.76
C THR A 14 28.42 -19.88 -2.87
N THR A 15 27.79 -19.58 -4.00
CA THR A 15 27.03 -18.36 -4.23
C THR A 15 25.87 -18.24 -3.27
N THR A 16 25.14 -19.33 -3.05
CA THR A 16 24.00 -19.36 -2.12
C THR A 16 24.45 -19.04 -0.67
N LYS A 17 25.52 -19.65 -0.20
CA LYS A 17 26.09 -19.37 1.13
C LYS A 17 26.60 -17.93 1.24
N PHE A 18 27.25 -17.43 0.18
CA PHE A 18 27.69 -16.02 0.12
C PHE A 18 26.48 -15.09 0.32
N LEU A 19 25.41 -15.26 -0.44
CA LEU A 19 24.20 -14.43 -0.34
C LEU A 19 23.54 -14.56 1.04
N GLN A 20 23.43 -15.73 1.61
CA GLN A 20 22.89 -15.92 2.97
C GLN A 20 23.66 -15.12 4.01
N ASN A 21 25.00 -15.06 3.92
CA ASN A 21 25.84 -14.26 4.81
C ASN A 21 25.63 -12.74 4.58
N GLU A 22 25.56 -12.31 3.32
CA GLU A 22 25.35 -10.89 2.97
C GLU A 22 24.01 -10.33 3.46
N PHE A 23 23.00 -11.19 3.64
CA PHE A 23 21.66 -10.82 4.08
C PHE A 23 21.26 -11.45 5.43
N ALA A 24 22.21 -11.88 6.23
CA ALA A 24 21.98 -12.50 7.56
C ALA A 24 21.13 -11.61 8.51
N ARG A 25 21.10 -10.29 8.30
CA ARG A 25 20.28 -9.34 9.06
C ARG A 25 18.75 -9.53 8.88
N LEU A 26 18.29 -10.25 7.88
CA LEU A 26 16.88 -10.58 7.70
C LEU A 26 16.34 -11.46 8.84
N LYS A 27 17.19 -12.26 9.48
CA LYS A 27 16.84 -13.03 10.69
C LYS A 27 15.54 -13.84 10.54
N GLY A 28 15.35 -14.49 9.40
CA GLY A 28 14.15 -15.29 9.10
C GLY A 28 12.92 -14.47 8.64
N GLU A 29 13.08 -13.20 8.31
CA GLU A 29 12.07 -12.42 7.61
C GLU A 29 12.11 -12.71 6.09
N CYS A 30 10.95 -12.80 5.46
CA CYS A 30 10.81 -13.05 4.03
C CYS A 30 10.62 -11.72 3.30
N TYR A 31 11.60 -11.31 2.48
CA TYR A 31 11.51 -10.07 1.72
C TYR A 31 11.23 -10.34 0.24
N VAL A 32 10.02 -9.98 -0.21
CA VAL A 32 9.52 -10.21 -1.57
C VAL A 32 8.89 -8.96 -2.21
N ASP A 33 9.43 -7.78 -1.91
CA ASP A 33 9.08 -6.50 -2.57
C ASP A 33 10.27 -5.87 -3.31
N HIS A 34 11.08 -6.68 -4.00
CA HIS A 34 12.27 -6.20 -4.72
C HIS A 34 11.94 -5.23 -5.86
N ALA A 35 10.79 -5.37 -6.55
CA ALA A 35 10.36 -4.41 -7.57
C ALA A 35 9.99 -3.03 -6.98
N GLY A 36 9.78 -2.94 -5.68
CA GLY A 36 9.65 -1.68 -4.94
C GLY A 36 11.03 -1.10 -4.61
N ALA A 37 11.85 -1.89 -3.94
CA ALA A 37 13.25 -1.56 -3.60
C ALA A 37 14.03 -2.85 -3.37
N THR A 38 15.22 -2.98 -3.96
CA THR A 38 16.14 -4.06 -3.65
C THR A 38 16.83 -3.79 -2.30
N LEU A 39 17.21 -4.84 -1.60
CA LEU A 39 18.01 -4.70 -0.38
C LEU A 39 19.49 -4.57 -0.72
N TYR A 40 20.22 -3.81 0.10
CA TYR A 40 21.68 -3.69 0.00
C TYR A 40 22.38 -4.80 0.78
N SER A 41 23.55 -5.25 0.31
CA SER A 41 24.32 -6.28 0.99
C SER A 41 25.12 -5.73 2.19
N ASP A 42 25.52 -6.61 3.10
CA ASP A 42 26.29 -6.22 4.29
C ASP A 42 27.70 -5.72 3.91
N THR A 43 28.38 -6.43 3.00
CA THR A 43 29.69 -6.03 2.46
C THR A 43 29.61 -4.69 1.74
N GLN A 44 28.54 -4.43 0.97
CA GLN A 44 28.35 -3.14 0.30
C GLN A 44 28.38 -1.98 1.30
N ILE A 45 27.61 -2.05 2.36
CA ILE A 45 27.53 -0.97 3.37
C ILE A 45 28.83 -0.82 4.15
N LYS A 46 29.47 -1.93 4.51
CA LYS A 46 30.79 -1.88 5.19
C LYS A 46 31.82 -1.19 4.33
N ASN A 47 31.91 -1.53 3.05
CA ASN A 47 32.86 -0.94 2.12
C ASN A 47 32.58 0.54 1.86
N VAL A 48 31.31 0.94 1.71
CA VAL A 48 30.92 2.35 1.62
C VAL A 48 31.37 3.11 2.88
N GLY A 49 31.09 2.57 4.07
CA GLY A 49 31.48 3.20 5.33
C GLY A 49 33.00 3.35 5.45
N ALA A 50 33.75 2.31 5.11
CA ALA A 50 35.21 2.33 5.13
C ALA A 50 35.80 3.35 4.14
N ASP A 51 35.26 3.43 2.92
CA ASP A 51 35.68 4.37 1.90
C ASP A 51 35.44 5.83 2.31
N LEU A 52 34.22 6.13 2.77
CA LEU A 52 33.85 7.46 3.25
C LEU A 52 34.63 7.89 4.50
N HIS A 53 35.07 6.94 5.31
CA HIS A 53 35.92 7.21 6.48
C HIS A 53 37.39 7.41 6.10
N GLY A 54 37.88 6.65 5.12
CA GLY A 54 39.29 6.64 4.72
C GLY A 54 39.67 7.69 3.69
N CYS A 55 38.74 8.23 2.91
CA CYS A 55 38.98 9.13 1.80
C CYS A 55 38.35 10.51 2.00
N LEU A 56 39.06 11.57 1.56
CA LEU A 56 38.53 12.94 1.54
C LEU A 56 37.86 13.22 0.20
N TYR A 57 36.55 13.40 0.21
CA TYR A 57 35.77 13.85 -0.95
C TYR A 57 35.35 15.31 -0.77
N ALA A 58 35.78 16.19 -1.70
CA ALA A 58 35.47 17.60 -1.68
C ALA A 58 34.50 18.00 -2.80
N ASN A 59 33.99 19.22 -2.75
CA ASN A 59 33.06 19.74 -3.76
C ASN A 59 33.69 19.63 -5.19
N PRO A 60 33.08 18.88 -6.14
CA PRO A 60 33.62 18.66 -7.46
C PRO A 60 33.71 19.93 -8.34
N HIS A 61 33.09 21.04 -7.95
CA HIS A 61 33.18 22.30 -8.68
C HIS A 61 34.41 23.14 -8.28
N SER A 62 35.17 22.73 -7.28
CA SER A 62 36.42 23.41 -6.87
C SER A 62 37.63 22.83 -7.60
N LEU A 63 38.76 23.56 -7.57
CA LEU A 63 39.99 23.17 -8.25
C LEU A 63 41.06 22.57 -7.32
N GLY A 64 40.75 22.35 -6.05
CA GLY A 64 41.69 21.74 -5.11
C GLY A 64 41.87 20.25 -5.31
N ILE A 65 42.96 19.69 -4.77
CA ILE A 65 43.36 18.27 -4.94
C ILE A 65 42.21 17.31 -4.60
N GLY A 66 41.51 17.49 -3.46
CA GLY A 66 40.39 16.64 -3.09
C GLY A 66 39.17 16.77 -4.03
N SER A 67 38.97 17.93 -4.61
CA SER A 67 37.91 18.18 -5.61
C SER A 67 38.19 17.51 -6.95
N LEU A 68 39.43 17.59 -7.43
CA LEU A 68 39.85 16.91 -8.65
C LEU A 68 39.73 15.38 -8.50
N SER A 69 40.12 14.84 -7.35
CA SER A 69 39.91 13.43 -7.04
C SER A 69 38.43 13.02 -7.05
N THR A 70 37.56 13.88 -6.50
CA THR A 70 36.09 13.64 -6.53
C THR A 70 35.55 13.66 -7.97
N GLN A 71 36.00 14.63 -8.80
CA GLN A 71 35.63 14.70 -10.21
C GLN A 71 36.05 13.42 -10.98
N ASP A 72 37.29 12.99 -10.78
CA ASP A 72 37.82 11.80 -11.44
C ASP A 72 36.99 10.54 -11.07
N ILE A 73 36.58 10.39 -9.81
CA ILE A 73 35.75 9.27 -9.39
C ILE A 73 34.34 9.36 -10.00
N ILE A 74 33.76 10.56 -10.08
CA ILE A 74 32.47 10.77 -10.74
C ILE A 74 32.53 10.33 -12.20
N GLU A 75 33.59 10.76 -12.95
CA GLU A 75 33.75 10.38 -14.34
C GLU A 75 34.00 8.86 -14.50
N ARG A 76 34.83 8.25 -13.65
CA ARG A 76 35.01 6.79 -13.63
C ARG A 76 33.68 6.06 -13.38
N MET A 77 32.76 6.63 -12.54
CA MET A 77 31.47 6.03 -12.33
C MET A 77 30.55 6.13 -13.56
N ARG A 78 30.64 7.23 -14.35
CA ARG A 78 29.94 7.30 -15.65
C ARG A 78 30.42 6.18 -16.59
N TYR A 79 31.74 5.98 -16.71
CA TYR A 79 32.28 4.86 -17.46
C TYR A 79 31.83 3.50 -16.96
N ARG A 80 31.77 3.31 -15.63
CA ARG A 80 31.28 2.05 -15.02
C ARG A 80 29.82 1.79 -15.35
N ILE A 81 28.98 2.82 -15.34
CA ILE A 81 27.55 2.72 -15.71
C ILE A 81 27.40 2.34 -17.18
N LEU A 82 28.12 3.03 -18.07
CA LEU A 82 28.10 2.73 -19.49
C LEU A 82 28.60 1.30 -19.78
N SER A 83 29.70 0.89 -19.16
CA SER A 83 30.21 -0.49 -19.27
C SER A 83 29.22 -1.53 -18.76
N HIS A 84 28.46 -1.24 -17.69
CA HIS A 84 27.43 -2.16 -17.18
C HIS A 84 26.30 -2.37 -18.20
N PHE A 85 25.97 -1.37 -18.99
CA PHE A 85 24.98 -1.45 -20.06
C PHE A 85 25.60 -1.75 -21.46
N ASN A 86 26.85 -2.24 -21.51
CA ASN A 86 27.55 -2.63 -22.72
C ASN A 86 27.55 -1.53 -23.77
N THR A 87 27.95 -0.29 -23.37
CA THR A 87 28.07 0.87 -24.27
C THR A 87 29.26 1.75 -23.89
N THR A 88 29.53 2.80 -24.67
CA THR A 88 30.69 3.66 -24.54
C THR A 88 30.28 5.13 -24.41
N PRO A 89 31.20 6.02 -23.96
CA PRO A 89 30.99 7.48 -23.99
C PRO A 89 30.80 8.08 -25.37
N ASP A 90 31.23 7.40 -26.41
CA ASP A 90 31.02 7.85 -27.80
C ASP A 90 29.57 7.68 -28.24
N ASP A 91 28.88 6.67 -27.71
CA ASP A 91 27.47 6.38 -28.00
C ASP A 91 26.51 7.07 -27.06
N TYR A 92 26.80 7.06 -25.75
CA TYR A 92 25.88 7.55 -24.72
C TYR A 92 26.54 8.46 -23.68
N SER A 93 25.80 9.47 -23.24
CA SER A 93 26.16 10.32 -22.11
C SER A 93 25.28 9.95 -20.89
N VAL A 94 25.86 9.94 -19.68
CA VAL A 94 25.16 9.68 -18.41
C VAL A 94 24.90 11.01 -17.71
N ILE A 95 23.65 11.31 -17.40
CA ILE A 95 23.22 12.44 -16.57
C ILE A 95 22.75 11.87 -15.25
N PHE A 96 23.39 12.23 -14.13
CA PHE A 96 22.92 11.83 -12.81
C PHE A 96 21.65 12.58 -12.43
N THR A 97 20.70 11.86 -11.84
CA THR A 97 19.39 12.39 -11.42
C THR A 97 19.07 11.87 -10.01
N SER A 98 18.02 12.38 -9.37
CA SER A 98 17.55 11.84 -8.10
C SER A 98 16.78 10.51 -8.22
N GLY A 99 16.70 9.92 -9.42
CA GLY A 99 16.03 8.67 -9.73
C GLY A 99 15.36 8.71 -11.11
N ALA A 100 14.77 7.59 -11.53
CA ALA A 100 14.11 7.46 -12.83
C ALA A 100 13.00 8.51 -13.05
N THR A 101 12.22 8.84 -12.03
CA THR A 101 11.18 9.89 -12.12
C THR A 101 11.77 11.26 -12.49
N ALA A 102 12.93 11.63 -11.93
CA ALA A 102 13.61 12.88 -12.30
C ALA A 102 14.19 12.79 -13.72
N ALA A 103 14.68 11.64 -14.15
CA ALA A 103 15.12 11.40 -15.52
C ALA A 103 13.98 11.57 -16.53
N LEU A 104 12.80 10.98 -16.25
CA LEU A 104 11.58 11.16 -17.05
C LEU A 104 11.15 12.63 -17.12
N LYS A 105 11.25 13.35 -15.98
CA LYS A 105 10.93 14.78 -15.90
C LYS A 105 11.85 15.61 -16.80
N ILE A 106 13.15 15.35 -16.82
CA ILE A 106 14.10 16.04 -17.71
C ILE A 106 13.68 15.89 -19.17
N ILE A 107 13.27 14.69 -19.60
CA ILE A 107 12.80 14.46 -20.96
C ILE A 107 11.46 15.17 -21.20
N ALA A 108 10.50 15.09 -20.28
CA ALA A 108 9.21 15.77 -20.44
C ALA A 108 9.37 17.29 -20.64
N GLU A 109 10.25 17.91 -19.85
CA GLU A 109 10.49 19.36 -19.87
C GLU A 109 11.44 19.78 -21.00
N GLY A 110 12.31 18.89 -21.45
CA GLY A 110 13.38 19.22 -22.42
C GLY A 110 13.09 18.80 -23.84
N PHE A 111 12.24 17.82 -24.12
CA PHE A 111 12.04 17.30 -25.45
C PHE A 111 11.34 18.29 -26.39
N ARG A 112 11.94 18.54 -27.56
CA ARG A 112 11.45 19.48 -28.58
C ARG A 112 10.57 18.75 -29.61
N PHE A 113 9.26 18.95 -29.55
CA PHE A 113 8.31 18.34 -30.47
C PHE A 113 8.29 19.03 -31.86
N LYS A 114 8.68 20.31 -31.98
CA LYS A 114 8.79 21.03 -33.24
C LYS A 114 10.15 20.80 -33.87
N ALA A 115 10.22 20.58 -35.19
CA ALA A 115 11.50 20.30 -35.88
C ALA A 115 12.42 21.54 -35.95
N ASN A 116 11.92 22.76 -36.20
CA ASN A 116 12.69 23.99 -36.36
C ASN A 116 12.21 25.11 -35.42
N LYS A 117 13.21 25.83 -34.83
CA LYS A 117 12.95 27.01 -33.98
C LYS A 117 12.39 28.23 -34.74
N ASN A 118 12.68 28.32 -36.04
CA ASN A 118 12.49 29.56 -36.82
C ASN A 118 11.21 29.57 -37.67
N ASN A 119 10.44 28.51 -37.73
CA ASN A 119 9.20 28.45 -38.47
C ASN A 119 7.99 28.54 -37.55
N GLU A 120 7.56 29.74 -37.19
CA GLU A 120 6.31 30.01 -36.45
C GLU A 120 5.04 29.62 -37.23
N THR A 121 5.16 29.40 -38.56
CA THR A 121 4.02 29.11 -39.46
C THR A 121 3.65 27.64 -39.60
N THR A 122 4.50 26.71 -39.13
CA THR A 122 4.17 25.26 -39.23
C THR A 122 3.28 24.82 -38.07
N ARG A 123 2.04 24.48 -38.40
CA ARG A 123 1.06 23.87 -37.47
C ARG A 123 1.41 22.45 -37.05
N CYS A 124 2.50 21.87 -37.61
CA CYS A 124 2.92 20.49 -37.33
C CYS A 124 3.54 20.38 -35.95
N THR A 125 2.79 19.76 -35.04
CA THR A 125 3.23 19.42 -33.69
C THR A 125 3.47 17.93 -33.61
N GLY A 126 4.63 17.50 -33.07
CA GLY A 126 4.94 16.09 -32.91
C GLY A 126 4.02 15.37 -31.91
N ASN A 127 4.22 14.08 -31.79
CA ASN A 127 3.36 13.24 -30.98
C ASN A 127 4.10 12.74 -29.73
N PHE A 128 3.36 12.62 -28.62
CA PHE A 128 3.78 11.92 -27.42
C PHE A 128 2.95 10.63 -27.36
N VAL A 129 3.56 9.50 -27.68
CA VAL A 129 2.91 8.18 -27.68
C VAL A 129 3.42 7.36 -26.51
N TYR A 130 2.54 6.74 -25.75
CA TYR A 130 2.94 5.89 -24.62
C TYR A 130 2.04 4.66 -24.51
N VAL A 131 2.58 3.57 -23.96
CA VAL A 131 1.81 2.37 -23.64
C VAL A 131 1.03 2.58 -22.35
N GLN A 132 -0.21 2.12 -22.30
CA GLN A 132 -1.10 2.27 -21.12
C GLN A 132 -0.49 1.70 -19.84
N ASP A 133 0.18 0.55 -19.92
CA ASP A 133 0.77 -0.16 -18.79
C ASP A 133 2.10 0.46 -18.37
N ASN A 134 2.06 1.71 -17.91
CA ASN A 134 3.24 2.48 -17.53
C ASN A 134 3.15 3.01 -16.09
N HIS A 135 4.31 3.29 -15.53
CA HIS A 135 4.41 3.95 -14.22
C HIS A 135 3.80 5.35 -14.26
N THR A 136 3.23 5.80 -13.13
CA THR A 136 2.63 7.15 -12.99
C THR A 136 3.56 8.29 -13.40
N SER A 137 4.89 8.11 -13.31
CA SER A 137 5.87 9.11 -13.76
C SER A 137 5.85 9.33 -15.27
N VAL A 138 5.51 8.29 -16.05
CA VAL A 138 5.30 8.42 -17.52
C VAL A 138 3.95 9.10 -17.79
N LEU A 139 2.91 8.73 -17.03
CA LEU A 139 1.60 9.38 -17.16
C LEU A 139 1.68 10.89 -16.85
N GLY A 140 2.53 11.28 -15.90
CA GLY A 140 2.77 12.70 -15.57
C GLY A 140 3.45 13.50 -16.70
N MET A 141 4.05 12.85 -17.70
CA MET A 141 4.63 13.52 -18.88
C MET A 141 3.56 14.06 -19.85
N ARG A 142 2.33 13.50 -19.82
CA ARG A 142 1.24 13.84 -20.77
C ARG A 142 0.91 15.32 -20.80
N ASP A 143 0.69 15.90 -19.62
CA ASP A 143 0.26 17.30 -19.51
C ASP A 143 1.41 18.24 -19.91
N VAL A 144 2.66 17.88 -19.59
CA VAL A 144 3.85 18.62 -20.01
C VAL A 144 4.04 18.56 -21.51
N ALA A 145 3.91 17.36 -22.13
CA ALA A 145 4.00 17.19 -23.57
C ALA A 145 2.88 17.96 -24.31
N ALA A 146 1.64 17.90 -23.82
CA ALA A 146 0.52 18.65 -24.36
C ALA A 146 0.75 20.17 -24.27
N ALA A 147 1.25 20.67 -23.15
CA ALA A 147 1.59 22.09 -22.97
C ALA A 147 2.72 22.55 -23.92
N ARG A 148 3.58 21.63 -24.35
CA ARG A 148 4.62 21.88 -25.36
C ARG A 148 4.13 21.67 -26.80
N GLY A 149 2.82 21.45 -26.99
CA GLY A 149 2.15 21.35 -28.28
C GLY A 149 2.15 19.96 -28.89
N ALA A 150 2.49 18.89 -28.15
CA ALA A 150 2.44 17.54 -28.66
C ALA A 150 1.00 16.97 -28.64
N LYS A 151 0.64 16.16 -29.63
CA LYS A 151 -0.55 15.32 -29.58
C LYS A 151 -0.26 14.11 -28.69
N VAL A 152 -1.07 13.92 -27.65
CA VAL A 152 -0.92 12.82 -26.69
C VAL A 152 -1.75 11.62 -27.10
N ILE A 153 -1.08 10.45 -27.28
CA ILE A 153 -1.73 9.21 -27.74
C ILE A 153 -1.37 8.10 -26.76
N CYS A 154 -2.40 7.46 -26.19
CA CYS A 154 -2.26 6.26 -25.36
C CYS A 154 -2.51 5.01 -26.20
N LEU A 155 -1.57 4.07 -26.19
CA LEU A 155 -1.75 2.75 -26.77
C LEU A 155 -2.14 1.78 -25.64
N ASP A 156 -3.31 1.18 -25.72
CA ASP A 156 -3.63 0.05 -24.85
C ASP A 156 -2.75 -1.14 -25.19
N HIS A 157 -2.63 -2.06 -24.23
CA HIS A 157 -1.73 -3.21 -24.35
C HIS A 157 -1.91 -3.98 -25.66
N ASN A 158 -3.14 -4.36 -26.00
CA ASN A 158 -3.41 -5.17 -27.20
C ASN A 158 -3.15 -4.37 -28.49
N ARG A 159 -3.47 -3.08 -28.48
CA ARG A 159 -3.21 -2.20 -29.63
C ARG A 159 -1.71 -2.04 -29.86
N ALA A 160 -0.92 -1.89 -28.79
CA ALA A 160 0.52 -1.80 -28.92
C ALA A 160 1.10 -3.06 -29.60
N PHE A 161 0.75 -4.26 -29.11
CA PHE A 161 1.21 -5.51 -29.73
C PHE A 161 0.76 -5.64 -31.20
N ARG A 162 -0.48 -5.29 -31.51
CA ARG A 162 -0.96 -5.34 -32.90
C ARG A 162 -0.18 -4.40 -33.83
N VAL A 163 0.08 -3.16 -33.40
CA VAL A 163 0.82 -2.18 -34.19
C VAL A 163 2.23 -2.67 -34.48
N PHE A 164 2.93 -3.19 -33.49
CA PHE A 164 4.31 -3.70 -33.64
C PHE A 164 4.41 -5.08 -34.30
N SER A 165 3.33 -5.84 -34.42
CA SER A 165 3.30 -7.12 -35.15
C SER A 165 2.91 -6.97 -36.64
N GLN A 166 2.31 -5.87 -37.01
CA GLN A 166 1.94 -5.58 -38.41
C GLN A 166 3.11 -4.85 -39.07
N HIS A 167 4.07 -5.62 -39.64
CA HIS A 167 5.15 -5.08 -40.45
C HIS A 167 4.64 -4.53 -41.79
N GLU A 168 4.02 -3.35 -41.78
CA GLU A 168 3.97 -2.55 -43.00
C GLU A 168 5.36 -1.89 -43.16
N THR A 169 6.20 -2.46 -44.04
CA THR A 169 7.47 -1.94 -44.40
C THR A 169 7.33 -0.53 -44.94
N SER A 170 8.03 0.36 -44.30
CA SER A 170 8.52 1.70 -44.70
C SER A 170 7.93 2.29 -45.97
N ARG A 171 7.11 3.31 -45.82
CA ARG A 171 7.04 4.39 -46.80
C ARG A 171 8.39 5.10 -46.78
N ASP A 172 8.96 5.38 -47.96
CA ASP A 172 10.18 6.20 -48.14
C ASP A 172 10.06 7.43 -47.23
N LEU A 173 11.00 7.53 -46.29
CA LEU A 173 11.03 8.67 -45.36
C LEU A 173 11.35 9.91 -46.22
N ASP A 174 10.36 10.72 -46.50
CA ASP A 174 10.56 12.03 -47.13
C ASP A 174 11.57 12.79 -46.27
N GLU A 175 12.67 13.25 -46.90
CA GLU A 175 13.78 13.93 -46.21
C GLU A 175 13.38 15.21 -45.47
N ARG A 176 12.12 15.67 -45.61
CA ARG A 176 11.55 16.84 -44.95
C ARG A 176 10.77 16.48 -43.68
N GLN A 177 11.48 15.98 -42.67
CA GLN A 177 10.85 15.74 -41.36
C GLN A 177 10.35 17.06 -40.74
N SER A 178 9.04 17.20 -40.59
CA SER A 178 8.36 18.43 -40.11
C SER A 178 8.24 18.52 -38.59
N SER A 179 8.34 17.42 -37.88
CA SER A 179 8.15 17.32 -36.41
C SER A 179 8.96 16.20 -35.79
N ASN A 180 9.03 16.19 -34.45
CA ASN A 180 9.65 15.13 -33.65
C ASN A 180 8.58 14.48 -32.77
N SER A 181 8.58 13.15 -32.73
CA SER A 181 7.67 12.39 -31.90
C SER A 181 8.42 11.51 -30.89
N LEU A 182 7.86 11.35 -29.71
CA LEU A 182 8.45 10.58 -28.62
C LEU A 182 7.56 9.39 -28.28
N PHE A 183 8.10 8.18 -28.37
CA PHE A 183 7.48 6.96 -27.88
C PHE A 183 8.05 6.58 -26.52
N VAL A 184 7.18 6.30 -25.55
CA VAL A 184 7.58 5.96 -24.17
C VAL A 184 6.94 4.65 -23.74
N TYR A 185 7.75 3.69 -23.32
CA TYR A 185 7.26 2.45 -22.74
C TYR A 185 8.19 1.91 -21.65
N SER A 186 7.67 1.08 -20.77
CA SER A 186 8.46 0.36 -19.76
C SER A 186 9.06 -0.89 -20.38
N ALA A 187 10.36 -1.15 -20.16
CA ALA A 187 10.99 -2.39 -20.57
C ALA A 187 10.39 -3.62 -19.86
N GLN A 188 9.87 -3.43 -18.65
CA GLN A 188 9.15 -4.45 -17.88
C GLN A 188 7.99 -3.83 -17.11
N CYS A 189 6.80 -4.42 -17.23
CA CYS A 189 5.64 -4.04 -16.44
C CYS A 189 5.88 -4.33 -14.96
N ASN A 190 5.85 -3.31 -14.13
CA ASN A 190 6.05 -3.46 -12.69
C ASN A 190 4.80 -4.00 -11.96
N PHE A 191 3.69 -4.25 -12.68
CA PHE A 191 2.49 -4.91 -12.18
C PHE A 191 2.53 -6.41 -12.48
N SER A 192 2.52 -6.83 -13.74
CA SER A 192 2.46 -8.23 -14.15
C SER A 192 3.84 -8.92 -14.24
N GLY A 193 4.92 -8.13 -14.35
CA GLY A 193 6.26 -8.67 -14.58
C GLY A 193 6.57 -8.98 -16.05
N MET A 194 5.64 -8.78 -16.95
CA MET A 194 5.83 -8.96 -18.39
C MET A 194 6.94 -8.06 -18.90
N LYS A 195 7.84 -8.60 -19.69
CA LYS A 195 8.88 -7.87 -20.42
C LYS A 195 8.36 -7.50 -21.80
N TYR A 196 8.39 -6.19 -22.11
CA TYR A 196 8.04 -5.72 -23.44
C TYR A 196 9.23 -5.91 -24.40
N PRO A 197 8.95 -6.21 -25.68
CA PRO A 197 10.01 -6.46 -26.67
C PRO A 197 10.91 -5.24 -26.84
N LEU A 198 12.22 -5.41 -26.62
CA LEU A 198 13.21 -4.34 -26.88
C LEU A 198 13.34 -4.02 -28.37
N LYS A 199 12.93 -4.94 -29.26
CA LYS A 199 12.82 -4.70 -30.71
C LYS A 199 11.92 -3.52 -31.06
N TRP A 200 10.95 -3.17 -30.22
CA TRP A 200 10.09 -2.01 -30.44
C TRP A 200 10.88 -0.69 -30.57
N ILE A 201 12.12 -0.66 -30.05
CA ILE A 201 13.03 0.49 -30.21
C ILE A 201 13.37 0.67 -31.71
N GLU A 202 13.83 -0.38 -32.34
CA GLU A 202 14.18 -0.39 -33.76
C GLU A 202 12.96 -0.17 -34.66
N ASP A 203 11.87 -0.91 -34.37
CA ASP A 203 10.60 -0.79 -35.07
C ASP A 203 10.03 0.64 -35.01
N THR A 204 10.21 1.34 -33.88
CA THR A 204 9.84 2.75 -33.76
C THR A 204 10.70 3.65 -34.63
N HIS A 205 12.04 3.45 -34.64
CA HIS A 205 12.94 4.26 -35.43
C HIS A 205 12.69 4.11 -36.95
N ILE A 206 12.26 2.94 -37.41
CA ILE A 206 11.88 2.74 -38.84
C ILE A 206 10.45 3.20 -39.16
N GLY A 207 9.72 3.76 -38.16
CA GLY A 207 8.45 4.45 -38.37
C GLY A 207 7.19 3.59 -38.25
N VAL A 208 7.23 2.40 -37.62
CA VAL A 208 6.02 1.53 -37.39
C VAL A 208 4.88 2.31 -36.73
N LEU A 209 5.17 3.24 -35.83
CA LEU A 209 4.16 4.07 -35.18
C LEU A 209 3.54 5.15 -36.07
N SER A 210 4.05 5.36 -37.28
CA SER A 210 3.45 6.33 -38.23
C SER A 210 2.02 5.96 -38.66
N SER A 211 1.64 4.68 -38.53
CA SER A 211 0.26 4.21 -38.73
C SER A 211 -0.72 4.64 -37.62
N VAL A 212 -0.20 5.08 -36.48
CA VAL A 212 -0.99 5.45 -35.29
C VAL A 212 -1.20 6.96 -35.19
N VAL A 213 -0.42 7.75 -35.94
CA VAL A 213 -0.43 9.21 -35.93
C VAL A 213 -0.96 9.76 -37.26
N ASP A 214 -1.56 10.96 -37.22
CA ASP A 214 -2.12 11.59 -38.42
C ASP A 214 -1.03 12.23 -39.32
N GLU A 215 0.20 12.42 -38.79
CA GLU A 215 1.32 13.03 -39.49
C GLU A 215 2.50 12.03 -39.69
N PRO A 216 2.59 11.38 -40.85
CA PRO A 216 3.58 10.35 -41.10
C PRO A 216 5.05 10.87 -41.23
N SER A 217 5.27 12.18 -41.49
CA SER A 217 6.59 12.76 -41.69
C SER A 217 7.29 13.21 -40.39
N THR A 218 7.13 12.47 -39.30
CA THR A 218 7.75 12.78 -38.02
C THR A 218 9.00 11.93 -37.75
N ARG A 219 10.03 12.53 -37.13
CA ARG A 219 11.19 11.77 -36.63
C ARG A 219 10.84 11.16 -35.26
N TRP A 220 11.03 9.86 -35.17
CA TRP A 220 10.73 9.12 -33.91
C TRP A 220 11.92 9.03 -32.99
N TYR A 221 11.66 9.20 -31.71
CA TYR A 221 12.57 9.00 -30.58
C TYR A 221 11.95 8.05 -29.57
N VAL A 222 12.79 7.26 -28.90
CA VAL A 222 12.37 6.27 -27.93
C VAL A 222 12.91 6.59 -26.56
N LEU A 223 12.02 6.70 -25.58
CA LEU A 223 12.35 6.77 -24.15
C LEU A 223 11.98 5.44 -23.50
N LEU A 224 12.98 4.70 -23.04
CA LEU A 224 12.83 3.44 -22.37
C LEU A 224 12.83 3.65 -20.85
N ASP A 225 11.69 3.42 -20.17
CA ASP A 225 11.70 3.28 -18.71
C ASP A 225 12.22 1.89 -18.33
N ALA A 226 13.49 1.83 -17.99
CA ALA A 226 14.19 0.60 -17.63
C ALA A 226 14.23 0.37 -16.10
N ALA A 227 13.63 1.26 -15.29
CA ALA A 227 13.71 1.20 -13.83
C ALA A 227 13.18 -0.10 -13.21
N GLY A 228 12.23 -0.76 -13.86
CA GLY A 228 11.70 -2.07 -13.43
C GLY A 228 12.43 -3.27 -14.05
N PHE A 229 13.22 -3.05 -15.08
CA PHE A 229 13.89 -4.08 -15.88
C PHE A 229 15.32 -4.35 -15.41
N VAL A 230 16.15 -3.30 -15.34
CA VAL A 230 17.59 -3.42 -15.06
C VAL A 230 17.96 -3.94 -13.67
N PRO A 231 17.08 -3.99 -12.66
CA PRO A 231 17.41 -4.65 -11.39
C PRO A 231 17.69 -6.15 -11.54
N THR A 232 17.05 -6.82 -12.49
CA THR A 232 17.08 -8.28 -12.63
C THR A 232 17.32 -8.76 -14.06
N ASN A 233 17.54 -7.85 -15.01
CA ASN A 233 17.74 -8.22 -16.42
C ASN A 233 18.89 -7.45 -17.01
N ASN A 234 19.56 -8.07 -17.95
CA ASN A 234 20.62 -7.45 -18.74
C ASN A 234 20.01 -6.52 -19.81
N LEU A 235 20.43 -5.26 -19.83
CA LEU A 235 20.09 -4.31 -20.89
C LEU A 235 21.37 -4.01 -21.69
N ASP A 236 21.44 -4.50 -22.91
CA ASP A 236 22.57 -4.32 -23.79
C ASP A 236 22.31 -3.17 -24.77
N LEU A 237 22.93 -2.01 -24.53
CA LEU A 237 22.78 -0.82 -25.35
C LEU A 237 23.67 -0.86 -26.63
N SER A 238 24.53 -1.86 -26.80
CA SER A 238 25.20 -2.08 -28.09
C SER A 238 24.26 -2.66 -29.15
N ASN A 239 23.30 -3.49 -28.67
CA ASN A 239 22.30 -4.16 -29.51
C ASN A 239 21.00 -3.32 -29.62
N PHE A 240 20.48 -2.82 -28.47
CA PHE A 240 19.25 -2.04 -28.42
C PHE A 240 19.61 -0.59 -28.12
N LYS A 241 19.34 0.33 -29.07
CA LYS A 241 19.80 1.73 -29.01
C LYS A 241 18.65 2.73 -28.82
N PRO A 242 17.91 2.74 -27.71
CA PRO A 242 16.92 3.78 -27.45
C PRO A 242 17.60 5.15 -27.34
N ASP A 243 16.87 6.22 -27.61
CA ASP A 243 17.41 7.57 -27.48
C ASP A 243 17.67 7.99 -26.05
N PHE A 244 16.79 7.50 -25.15
CA PHE A 244 16.83 7.82 -23.72
C PHE A 244 16.53 6.58 -22.88
N VAL A 245 17.28 6.40 -21.78
CA VAL A 245 17.03 5.31 -20.80
C VAL A 245 17.01 5.88 -19.39
N CYS A 246 15.96 5.54 -18.63
CA CYS A 246 15.82 5.96 -17.24
C CYS A 246 16.08 4.80 -16.28
N VAL A 247 16.93 5.01 -15.25
CA VAL A 247 17.26 4.02 -14.23
C VAL A 247 17.26 4.61 -12.83
N SER A 248 17.03 3.76 -11.83
CA SER A 248 17.17 4.07 -10.39
C SER A 248 18.07 3.03 -9.73
N PHE A 249 19.18 3.45 -9.15
CA PHE A 249 20.19 2.53 -8.63
C PHE A 249 19.71 1.76 -7.38
N TYR A 250 18.87 2.38 -6.53
CA TYR A 250 18.36 1.68 -5.35
C TYR A 250 17.47 0.47 -5.69
N LYS A 251 16.89 0.42 -6.88
CA LYS A 251 16.17 -0.77 -7.36
C LYS A 251 17.11 -1.88 -7.79
N ILE A 252 18.34 -1.52 -8.22
CA ILE A 252 19.32 -2.48 -8.72
C ILE A 252 20.02 -3.19 -7.56
N PHE A 253 20.57 -2.42 -6.58
CA PHE A 253 21.37 -2.97 -5.46
C PHE A 253 21.12 -2.29 -4.11
N GLY A 254 19.98 -1.60 -3.92
CA GLY A 254 19.45 -1.11 -2.65
C GLY A 254 20.05 0.21 -2.14
N TYR A 255 21.34 0.41 -2.18
CA TYR A 255 22.02 1.61 -1.70
C TYR A 255 23.00 2.14 -2.74
N PRO A 256 23.14 3.46 -2.90
CA PRO A 256 22.43 4.54 -2.22
C PRO A 256 21.00 4.78 -2.78
N THR A 257 20.14 5.32 -1.95
CA THR A 257 18.83 5.86 -2.38
C THR A 257 18.97 7.29 -2.87
N GLY A 258 17.96 7.79 -3.59
CA GLY A 258 17.93 9.19 -4.04
C GLY A 258 18.91 9.48 -5.18
N ILE A 259 19.38 8.46 -5.90
CA ILE A 259 20.20 8.61 -7.09
C ILE A 259 19.77 7.66 -8.20
N GLY A 260 19.76 8.16 -9.44
CA GLY A 260 19.50 7.45 -10.66
C GLY A 260 20.28 8.06 -11.81
N ALA A 261 19.99 7.63 -13.01
CA ALA A 261 20.61 8.19 -14.21
C ALA A 261 19.61 8.27 -15.38
N LEU A 262 19.84 9.27 -16.22
CA LEU A 262 19.34 9.36 -17.58
C LEU A 262 20.52 9.11 -18.53
N LEU A 263 20.44 8.01 -19.28
CA LEU A 263 21.38 7.77 -20.36
C LEU A 263 20.80 8.36 -21.65
N VAL A 264 21.56 9.19 -22.32
CA VAL A 264 21.15 9.89 -23.54
C VAL A 264 22.05 9.46 -24.67
N LYS A 265 21.48 8.95 -25.77
CA LYS A 265 22.21 8.66 -26.98
C LYS A 265 22.77 9.96 -27.54
N ASN A 266 24.08 10.02 -27.78
CA ASN A 266 24.75 11.26 -28.13
C ASN A 266 24.18 11.89 -29.42
N SER A 267 23.84 11.08 -30.42
CA SER A 267 23.21 11.54 -31.66
C SER A 267 21.80 12.12 -31.48
N SER A 268 21.20 11.94 -30.32
CA SER A 268 19.88 12.44 -29.98
C SER A 268 19.90 13.56 -28.93
N SER A 269 21.08 14.00 -28.52
CA SER A 269 21.24 15.01 -27.45
C SER A 269 20.70 16.39 -27.82
N ASP A 270 20.76 16.76 -29.11
CA ASP A 270 20.36 18.09 -29.61
C ASP A 270 18.84 18.31 -29.58
N ILE A 271 18.03 17.23 -29.41
CA ILE A 271 16.57 17.33 -29.27
C ILE A 271 16.18 17.90 -27.91
N LEU A 272 17.09 17.84 -26.91
CA LEU A 272 16.82 18.28 -25.54
C LEU A 272 17.13 19.77 -25.36
N GLU A 273 16.11 20.53 -25.10
CA GLU A 273 16.21 21.93 -24.70
C GLU A 273 16.12 22.03 -23.18
N LYS A 274 16.99 22.87 -22.61
CA LYS A 274 16.90 23.21 -21.20
C LYS A 274 16.61 24.72 -21.09
N ILE A 275 15.48 25.07 -20.45
CA ILE A 275 15.08 26.45 -20.24
C ILE A 275 15.69 26.96 -18.94
N TYR A 276 15.43 26.31 -17.83
CA TYR A 276 16.03 26.62 -16.54
C TYR A 276 17.52 26.23 -16.54
N TYR A 277 18.33 27.02 -15.84
CA TYR A 277 19.72 26.67 -15.55
C TYR A 277 20.02 26.89 -14.07
N GLY A 278 20.78 25.95 -13.46
CA GLY A 278 21.24 26.06 -12.07
C GLY A 278 22.75 26.33 -11.98
N GLY A 279 23.26 26.37 -10.76
CA GLY A 279 24.72 26.47 -10.53
C GLY A 279 25.45 25.33 -11.23
N GLY A 280 26.61 25.65 -11.85
CA GLY A 280 27.46 24.67 -12.56
C GLY A 280 27.04 24.34 -13.98
N THR A 281 25.91 24.78 -14.50
CA THR A 281 25.37 24.39 -15.81
C THR A 281 25.55 25.45 -16.91
N VAL A 282 26.13 26.59 -16.59
CA VAL A 282 26.46 27.70 -17.52
C VAL A 282 27.94 28.05 -17.48
N ASP A 283 28.46 28.47 -18.60
CA ASP A 283 29.83 29.06 -18.70
C ASP A 283 29.84 30.50 -18.16
N VAL A 284 28.75 31.25 -18.46
CA VAL A 284 28.57 32.64 -18.02
C VAL A 284 27.08 32.96 -17.91
N ALA A 285 26.73 33.77 -16.95
CA ALA A 285 25.41 34.38 -16.81
C ALA A 285 25.59 35.82 -16.33
N LEU A 286 24.81 36.77 -16.87
CA LEU A 286 24.77 38.15 -16.43
C LEU A 286 23.62 38.30 -15.40
N SER A 287 23.87 38.97 -14.31
CA SER A 287 22.87 39.19 -13.25
C SER A 287 21.87 40.31 -13.57
N SER A 288 22.27 41.28 -14.41
CA SER A 288 21.49 42.44 -14.80
C SER A 288 20.73 42.28 -16.11
N GLU A 289 21.04 41.26 -16.89
CA GLU A 289 20.48 41.03 -18.23
C GLU A 289 20.08 39.57 -18.45
N ILE A 290 19.12 39.36 -19.35
CA ILE A 290 18.70 38.00 -19.75
C ILE A 290 19.71 37.43 -20.75
N PHE A 291 20.94 37.19 -20.28
CA PHE A 291 21.98 36.58 -21.05
C PHE A 291 22.69 35.47 -20.25
N HIS A 292 22.82 34.31 -20.87
CA HIS A 292 23.62 33.21 -20.34
C HIS A 292 24.10 32.31 -21.49
N LYS A 293 25.24 31.64 -21.29
CA LYS A 293 25.76 30.61 -22.18
C LYS A 293 25.81 29.28 -21.42
N LYS A 294 25.06 28.31 -21.88
CA LYS A 294 25.03 26.96 -21.29
C LYS A 294 26.29 26.18 -21.64
N ARG A 295 26.70 25.29 -20.73
CA ARG A 295 27.82 24.40 -20.97
C ARG A 295 27.58 23.50 -22.18
N PRO A 296 28.59 23.24 -23.00
CA PRO A 296 28.46 22.40 -24.20
C PRO A 296 28.31 20.92 -23.85
N VAL A 297 29.00 20.45 -22.81
CA VAL A 297 28.94 19.05 -22.36
C VAL A 297 27.56 18.72 -21.76
N LEU A 298 26.93 17.64 -22.24
CA LEU A 298 25.56 17.34 -22.00
C LEU A 298 25.25 17.17 -20.48
N HIS A 299 26.01 16.32 -19.78
CA HIS A 299 25.78 16.09 -18.37
C HIS A 299 26.00 17.36 -17.53
N GLN A 300 27.04 18.15 -17.83
CA GLN A 300 27.29 19.42 -17.15
C GLN A 300 26.15 20.42 -17.37
N ARG A 301 25.49 20.37 -18.53
CA ARG A 301 24.36 21.25 -18.85
C ARG A 301 23.06 20.84 -18.08
N PHE A 302 22.88 19.56 -17.79
CA PHE A 302 21.62 19.05 -17.20
C PHE A 302 21.70 18.73 -15.71
N GLU A 303 22.88 18.64 -15.11
CA GLU A 303 23.09 18.41 -13.69
C GLU A 303 23.13 19.75 -12.94
N ASP A 304 21.96 20.21 -12.48
CA ASP A 304 21.82 21.47 -11.76
C ASP A 304 22.37 21.38 -10.33
N GLY A 305 23.22 22.33 -9.96
CA GLY A 305 23.81 22.38 -8.63
C GLY A 305 24.89 21.29 -8.43
N THR A 306 25.29 21.08 -7.21
CA THR A 306 26.27 20.04 -6.87
C THR A 306 25.57 18.68 -6.86
N VAL A 307 26.01 17.77 -7.71
CA VAL A 307 25.50 16.39 -7.74
C VAL A 307 25.78 15.69 -6.41
N SER A 308 24.98 14.66 -6.08
CA SER A 308 25.16 13.85 -4.86
C SER A 308 26.42 12.99 -4.97
N PHE A 309 27.61 13.62 -4.92
CA PHE A 309 28.89 12.98 -5.24
C PHE A 309 29.23 11.83 -4.29
N LEU A 310 28.89 11.90 -3.00
CA LEU A 310 29.09 10.78 -2.05
C LEU A 310 28.20 9.56 -2.41
N SER A 311 26.97 9.80 -2.88
CA SER A 311 26.12 8.72 -3.38
C SER A 311 26.68 8.14 -4.70
N ILE A 312 27.22 8.97 -5.59
CA ILE A 312 27.84 8.51 -6.85
C ILE A 312 29.05 7.62 -6.54
N VAL A 313 29.93 8.05 -5.63
CA VAL A 313 31.07 7.24 -5.16
C VAL A 313 30.62 5.88 -4.64
N SER A 314 29.53 5.86 -3.86
CA SER A 314 29.00 4.64 -3.25
C SER A 314 28.45 3.62 -4.26
N LEU A 315 28.09 4.01 -5.47
CA LEU A 315 27.57 3.11 -6.53
C LEU A 315 28.57 2.00 -6.90
N LYS A 316 29.89 2.27 -6.79
CA LYS A 316 30.94 1.29 -7.07
C LYS A 316 30.69 -0.04 -6.39
N TYR A 317 30.32 -0.01 -5.13
CA TYR A 317 30.15 -1.21 -4.29
C TYR A 317 28.88 -2.01 -4.63
N GLY A 318 27.85 -1.35 -5.13
CA GLY A 318 26.68 -2.03 -5.70
C GLY A 318 27.01 -2.79 -6.98
N PHE A 319 27.76 -2.17 -7.89
CA PHE A 319 28.21 -2.83 -9.13
C PHE A 319 29.19 -3.99 -8.87
N GLU A 320 29.99 -3.93 -7.82
CA GLU A 320 30.90 -5.03 -7.42
C GLU A 320 30.13 -6.30 -7.02
N ILE A 321 28.96 -6.16 -6.36
CA ILE A 321 28.10 -7.32 -6.03
C ILE A 321 27.52 -7.93 -7.31
N LEU A 322 26.97 -7.11 -8.20
CA LEU A 322 26.38 -7.59 -9.46
C LEU A 322 27.40 -8.30 -10.35
N SER A 323 28.63 -7.78 -10.41
CA SER A 323 29.68 -8.40 -11.25
C SER A 323 30.10 -9.80 -10.76
N LYS A 324 29.90 -10.12 -9.46
CA LYS A 324 30.12 -11.47 -8.94
C LYS A 324 29.02 -12.46 -9.35
N LEU A 325 27.77 -11.96 -9.52
CA LEU A 325 26.59 -12.79 -9.76
C LEU A 325 26.27 -12.95 -11.26
N THR A 326 26.61 -11.98 -12.07
CA THR A 326 26.18 -11.75 -13.47
C THR A 326 24.68 -11.54 -13.66
N MET A 327 24.31 -10.63 -14.55
CA MET A 327 22.89 -10.28 -14.77
C MET A 327 22.07 -11.43 -15.36
N ASP A 328 22.68 -12.27 -16.18
CA ASP A 328 21.98 -13.43 -16.78
C ASP A 328 21.60 -14.48 -15.73
N LYS A 329 22.53 -14.80 -14.80
CA LYS A 329 22.21 -15.68 -13.67
C LYS A 329 21.15 -15.09 -12.76
N ILE A 330 21.20 -13.79 -12.49
CA ILE A 330 20.18 -13.07 -11.70
C ILE A 330 18.80 -13.20 -12.41
N SER A 331 18.73 -12.94 -13.71
CA SER A 331 17.50 -13.02 -14.48
C SER A 331 16.87 -14.42 -14.42
N MET A 332 17.67 -15.45 -14.68
CA MET A 332 17.23 -16.85 -14.60
C MET A 332 16.79 -17.24 -13.20
N HIS A 333 17.52 -16.80 -12.18
CA HIS A 333 17.20 -17.12 -10.77
C HIS A 333 15.85 -16.53 -10.34
N VAL A 334 15.63 -15.24 -10.58
CA VAL A 334 14.35 -14.60 -10.17
C VAL A 334 13.17 -15.10 -10.98
N PHE A 335 13.38 -15.42 -12.26
CA PHE A 335 12.38 -16.05 -13.10
C PHE A 335 11.99 -17.44 -12.57
N SER A 336 12.99 -18.29 -12.24
CA SER A 336 12.74 -19.64 -11.71
C SER A 336 11.91 -19.60 -10.42
N LEU A 337 12.18 -18.67 -9.50
CA LEU A 337 11.40 -18.48 -8.29
C LEU A 337 9.96 -18.02 -8.58
N ALA A 338 9.80 -17.07 -9.51
CA ALA A 338 8.49 -16.60 -9.91
C ALA A 338 7.66 -17.69 -10.61
N ARG A 339 8.29 -18.49 -11.46
CA ARG A 339 7.67 -19.63 -12.12
C ARG A 339 7.14 -20.65 -11.11
N VAL A 340 7.96 -21.03 -10.13
CA VAL A 340 7.56 -21.96 -9.07
C VAL A 340 6.38 -21.40 -8.27
N LEU A 341 6.42 -20.12 -7.87
CA LEU A 341 5.32 -19.50 -7.14
C LEU A 341 4.05 -19.47 -8.00
N TYR A 342 4.15 -19.06 -9.27
CA TYR A 342 3.02 -18.95 -10.18
C TYR A 342 2.30 -20.30 -10.37
N HIS A 343 3.02 -21.36 -10.71
CA HIS A 343 2.42 -22.68 -10.89
C HIS A 343 1.86 -23.26 -9.59
N SER A 344 2.52 -23.02 -8.46
CA SER A 344 2.00 -23.41 -7.14
C SER A 344 0.69 -22.72 -6.81
N LEU A 345 0.57 -21.43 -7.11
CA LEU A 345 -0.65 -20.65 -6.87
C LEU A 345 -1.78 -21.07 -7.83
N LEU A 346 -1.44 -21.40 -9.09
CA LEU A 346 -2.40 -21.85 -10.10
C LEU A 346 -3.09 -23.17 -9.70
N THR A 347 -2.37 -24.05 -9.04
CA THR A 347 -2.87 -25.37 -8.60
C THR A 347 -3.55 -25.35 -7.24
N LEU A 348 -3.60 -24.18 -6.56
CA LEU A 348 -4.14 -24.08 -5.22
C LEU A 348 -5.67 -23.93 -5.23
N HIS A 349 -6.37 -24.91 -4.65
CA HIS A 349 -7.83 -24.95 -4.58
C HIS A 349 -8.34 -25.09 -3.14
N HIS A 350 -9.53 -24.58 -2.88
CA HIS A 350 -10.31 -24.84 -1.67
C HIS A 350 -10.82 -26.28 -1.64
N CYS A 351 -11.31 -26.74 -0.49
CA CYS A 351 -11.88 -28.07 -0.34
C CYS A 351 -13.11 -28.35 -1.22
N ASN A 352 -13.79 -27.31 -1.70
CA ASN A 352 -14.92 -27.41 -2.64
C ASN A 352 -14.49 -27.37 -4.12
N GLY A 353 -13.19 -27.36 -4.41
CA GLY A 353 -12.63 -27.31 -5.75
C GLY A 353 -12.52 -25.94 -6.38
N GLU A 354 -13.01 -24.88 -5.72
CA GLU A 354 -12.88 -23.51 -6.22
C GLU A 354 -11.44 -22.99 -6.08
N PRO A 355 -10.96 -22.14 -7.03
CA PRO A 355 -9.60 -21.60 -6.96
C PRO A 355 -9.43 -20.64 -5.78
N VAL A 356 -8.28 -20.71 -5.12
CA VAL A 356 -7.91 -19.79 -4.03
C VAL A 356 -7.40 -18.46 -4.56
N VAL A 357 -6.87 -18.44 -5.80
CA VAL A 357 -6.09 -17.32 -6.33
C VAL A 357 -6.61 -16.89 -7.69
N LYS A 358 -6.76 -15.58 -7.87
CA LYS A 358 -6.89 -14.95 -9.20
C LYS A 358 -5.55 -14.36 -9.56
N LEU A 359 -4.85 -14.99 -10.50
CA LEU A 359 -3.57 -14.51 -11.02
C LEU A 359 -3.77 -13.42 -12.08
N TYR A 360 -2.85 -12.45 -12.12
CA TYR A 360 -2.80 -11.36 -13.09
C TYR A 360 -1.49 -11.42 -13.87
N SER A 361 -1.52 -12.09 -14.99
CA SER A 361 -0.36 -12.31 -15.85
C SER A 361 -0.69 -12.07 -17.31
N ASP A 362 0.31 -11.73 -18.11
CA ASP A 362 0.28 -11.64 -19.56
C ASP A 362 1.11 -12.76 -20.19
N SER A 363 1.62 -13.69 -19.37
CA SER A 363 2.43 -14.84 -19.78
C SER A 363 2.04 -16.09 -18.97
N ASP A 364 2.49 -17.25 -19.43
CA ASP A 364 2.36 -18.55 -18.75
C ASP A 364 3.55 -18.91 -17.86
N TYR A 365 4.54 -18.02 -17.73
CA TYR A 365 5.81 -18.24 -17.02
C TYR A 365 6.66 -19.40 -17.58
N GLU A 366 6.56 -19.69 -18.87
CA GLU A 366 7.42 -20.72 -19.53
C GLU A 366 8.68 -20.11 -20.15
N ASP A 367 8.65 -18.82 -20.56
CA ASP A 367 9.77 -18.14 -21.21
C ASP A 367 10.28 -16.95 -20.38
N HIS A 368 11.54 -17.06 -19.94
CA HIS A 368 12.21 -15.98 -19.19
C HIS A 368 12.44 -14.72 -20.03
N SER A 369 12.43 -14.81 -21.36
CA SER A 369 12.59 -13.65 -22.23
C SER A 369 11.39 -12.71 -22.19
N THR A 370 10.20 -13.24 -21.90
CA THR A 370 8.94 -12.51 -21.85
C THR A 370 8.45 -12.20 -20.44
N GLN A 371 8.97 -12.89 -19.41
CA GLN A 371 8.53 -12.76 -18.02
C GLN A 371 9.70 -12.51 -17.08
N GLY A 372 9.50 -11.61 -16.10
CA GLY A 372 10.44 -11.34 -15.02
C GLY A 372 10.01 -11.95 -13.68
N GLY A 373 10.76 -11.61 -12.62
CA GLY A 373 10.60 -12.15 -11.26
C GLY A 373 9.43 -11.57 -10.45
N ILE A 374 8.27 -11.32 -11.06
CA ILE A 374 7.09 -10.72 -10.41
C ILE A 374 5.89 -11.64 -10.57
N VAL A 375 5.13 -11.86 -9.49
CA VAL A 375 3.83 -12.56 -9.50
C VAL A 375 2.80 -11.69 -8.81
N THR A 376 1.71 -11.38 -9.51
CA THR A 376 0.64 -10.51 -9.02
C THR A 376 -0.69 -11.25 -8.99
N PHE A 377 -1.41 -11.11 -7.88
CA PHE A 377 -2.64 -11.86 -7.67
C PHE A 377 -3.57 -11.19 -6.66
N ASN A 378 -4.81 -11.68 -6.61
CA ASN A 378 -5.71 -11.51 -5.48
C ASN A 378 -6.17 -12.89 -4.99
N LEU A 379 -6.51 -12.98 -3.71
CA LEU A 379 -7.07 -14.19 -3.11
C LEU A 379 -8.60 -14.18 -3.21
N ILE A 380 -9.17 -15.35 -3.38
CA ILE A 380 -10.61 -15.57 -3.48
C ILE A 380 -10.99 -16.58 -2.40
N ARG A 381 -12.12 -16.38 -1.74
CA ARG A 381 -12.69 -17.33 -0.77
C ARG A 381 -13.45 -18.44 -1.48
N SER A 382 -13.72 -19.54 -0.78
CA SER A 382 -14.48 -20.69 -1.31
C SER A 382 -15.90 -20.34 -1.80
N ASN A 383 -16.44 -19.20 -1.44
CA ASN A 383 -17.72 -18.68 -1.90
C ASN A 383 -17.60 -17.68 -3.07
N GLY A 384 -16.41 -17.55 -3.66
CA GLY A 384 -16.15 -16.65 -4.79
C GLY A 384 -15.92 -15.17 -4.44
N GLU A 385 -15.95 -14.78 -3.17
CA GLU A 385 -15.67 -13.39 -2.76
C GLU A 385 -14.17 -13.13 -2.73
N TYR A 386 -13.76 -11.92 -3.14
CA TYR A 386 -12.37 -11.50 -3.02
C TYR A 386 -11.98 -11.27 -1.56
N VAL A 387 -10.78 -11.66 -1.22
CA VAL A 387 -10.10 -11.24 0.01
C VAL A 387 -9.49 -9.87 -0.22
N GLY A 388 -9.75 -8.93 0.67
CA GLY A 388 -9.13 -7.60 0.59
C GLY A 388 -7.60 -7.70 0.70
N TYR A 389 -6.88 -7.00 -0.18
CA TYR A 389 -5.41 -7.03 -0.15
C TYR A 389 -4.81 -6.46 1.14
N MET A 390 -5.56 -5.66 1.89
CA MET A 390 -5.14 -5.19 3.22
C MET A 390 -5.22 -6.31 4.27
N GLU A 391 -6.16 -7.24 4.12
CA GLU A 391 -6.20 -8.45 4.94
C GLU A 391 -4.97 -9.33 4.67
N VAL A 392 -4.64 -9.52 3.38
CA VAL A 392 -3.43 -10.26 2.99
C VAL A 392 -2.17 -9.59 3.53
N LEU A 393 -2.06 -8.25 3.44
CA LEU A 393 -0.93 -7.48 3.99
C LEU A 393 -0.80 -7.67 5.51
N ASN A 394 -1.91 -7.67 6.23
CA ASN A 394 -1.91 -7.89 7.67
C ASN A 394 -1.44 -9.31 8.03
N MET A 395 -1.90 -10.33 7.27
CA MET A 395 -1.42 -11.70 7.46
C MET A 395 0.07 -11.83 7.12
N ALA A 396 0.51 -11.27 6.00
CA ALA A 396 1.91 -11.26 5.60
C ALA A 396 2.81 -10.68 6.72
N ALA A 397 2.38 -9.60 7.36
CA ALA A 397 3.13 -9.02 8.47
C ALA A 397 3.24 -9.96 9.70
N LEU A 398 2.24 -10.82 9.95
CA LEU A 398 2.30 -11.85 11.02
C LEU A 398 3.29 -12.97 10.69
N PHE A 399 3.42 -13.30 9.41
CA PHE A 399 4.39 -14.28 8.91
C PHE A 399 5.75 -13.65 8.59
N LYS A 400 5.96 -12.37 8.98
CA LYS A 400 7.20 -11.60 8.69
C LYS A 400 7.50 -11.55 7.18
N ILE A 401 6.48 -11.48 6.34
CA ILE A 401 6.61 -11.35 4.90
C ILE A 401 6.46 -9.88 4.52
N HIS A 402 7.47 -9.33 3.83
CA HIS A 402 7.46 -7.99 3.26
C HIS A 402 7.03 -8.06 1.79
N LEU A 403 5.79 -7.72 1.52
CA LEU A 403 5.19 -7.71 0.17
C LEU A 403 4.57 -6.36 -0.16
N ARG A 404 4.14 -6.16 -1.39
CA ARG A 404 3.48 -4.94 -1.85
C ARG A 404 2.02 -5.16 -2.19
N THR A 405 1.15 -4.17 -1.89
CA THR A 405 -0.27 -4.18 -2.23
C THR A 405 -0.69 -2.90 -2.95
N GLY A 406 -1.80 -2.95 -3.69
CA GLY A 406 -2.38 -1.83 -4.44
C GLY A 406 -2.12 -1.90 -5.93
N CYS A 407 -2.04 -0.75 -6.62
CA CYS A 407 -1.78 -0.67 -8.07
C CYS A 407 -0.30 -0.45 -8.44
N PHE A 408 0.61 -0.41 -7.47
CA PHE A 408 2.08 -0.34 -7.66
C PHE A 408 2.54 0.85 -8.52
N CYS A 409 1.84 1.98 -8.47
CA CYS A 409 2.06 3.13 -9.34
C CYS A 409 1.96 2.82 -10.85
N ASN A 410 1.21 1.78 -11.24
CA ASN A 410 0.89 1.43 -12.62
C ASN A 410 -0.63 1.32 -12.78
N PRO A 411 -1.35 2.46 -12.86
CA PRO A 411 -2.81 2.45 -12.92
C PRO A 411 -3.34 1.81 -14.21
N GLY A 412 -2.61 1.86 -15.33
CA GLY A 412 -3.01 1.24 -16.59
C GLY A 412 -3.09 -0.28 -16.50
N ALA A 413 -2.00 -0.92 -16.08
CA ALA A 413 -1.98 -2.37 -15.87
C ALA A 413 -2.97 -2.80 -14.78
N CYS A 414 -3.06 -2.04 -13.66
CA CYS A 414 -4.02 -2.31 -12.59
C CYS A 414 -5.47 -2.29 -13.13
N GLN A 415 -5.84 -1.25 -13.87
CA GLN A 415 -7.16 -1.11 -14.50
C GLN A 415 -7.47 -2.28 -15.43
N ARG A 416 -6.54 -2.63 -16.31
CA ARG A 416 -6.71 -3.70 -17.30
C ARG A 416 -6.87 -5.08 -16.63
N HIS A 417 -5.97 -5.45 -15.74
CA HIS A 417 -5.99 -6.75 -15.06
C HIS A 417 -7.17 -6.94 -14.11
N LEU A 418 -7.60 -5.87 -13.44
CA LEU A 418 -8.79 -5.90 -12.58
C LEU A 418 -10.11 -5.70 -13.36
N SER A 419 -10.02 -5.49 -14.68
CA SER A 419 -11.18 -5.24 -15.55
C SER A 419 -12.06 -4.09 -15.06
N LEU A 420 -11.43 -2.99 -14.59
CA LEU A 420 -12.12 -1.80 -14.09
C LEU A 420 -12.35 -0.81 -15.24
N SER A 421 -13.60 -0.43 -15.46
CA SER A 421 -13.94 0.65 -16.38
C SER A 421 -13.54 2.01 -15.79
N THR A 422 -13.32 3.01 -16.64
CA THR A 422 -13.05 4.40 -16.22
C THR A 422 -14.15 4.94 -15.29
N LYS A 423 -15.42 4.59 -15.56
CA LYS A 423 -16.56 4.97 -14.71
C LYS A 423 -16.48 4.35 -13.32
N GLU A 424 -16.04 3.09 -13.20
CA GLU A 424 -15.84 2.44 -11.91
C GLU A 424 -14.71 3.08 -11.13
N ILE A 425 -13.59 3.43 -11.77
CA ILE A 425 -12.46 4.11 -11.11
C ILE A 425 -12.90 5.47 -10.56
N LEU A 426 -13.66 6.25 -11.34
CA LEU A 426 -14.18 7.55 -10.88
C LEU A 426 -15.14 7.39 -9.70
N ARG A 427 -16.07 6.42 -9.74
CA ARG A 427 -16.95 6.11 -8.61
C ARG A 427 -16.18 5.65 -7.38
N ASN A 428 -15.12 4.84 -7.56
CA ASN A 428 -14.26 4.41 -6.46
C ASN A 428 -13.57 5.61 -5.80
N TYR A 429 -13.10 6.57 -6.60
CA TYR A 429 -12.53 7.83 -6.10
C TYR A 429 -13.55 8.65 -5.31
N GLU A 430 -14.78 8.81 -5.84
CA GLU A 430 -15.88 9.48 -5.14
C GLU A 430 -16.27 8.77 -3.84
N ALA A 431 -16.18 7.43 -3.82
CA ALA A 431 -16.38 6.61 -2.63
C ALA A 431 -15.22 6.67 -1.61
N GLY A 432 -14.17 7.47 -1.88
CA GLY A 432 -13.03 7.69 -0.99
C GLY A 432 -11.80 6.82 -1.27
N TYR A 433 -11.74 6.12 -2.39
CA TYR A 433 -10.52 5.44 -2.81
C TYR A 433 -9.42 6.45 -3.12
N THR A 434 -8.24 6.21 -2.55
CA THR A 434 -7.01 6.94 -2.88
C THR A 434 -5.87 5.95 -3.06
N CYS A 435 -4.94 6.26 -3.96
CA CYS A 435 -3.76 5.43 -4.17
C CYS A 435 -2.96 5.30 -2.87
N GLY A 436 -2.74 4.06 -2.41
CA GLY A 436 -2.12 3.78 -1.10
C GLY A 436 -3.07 3.91 0.10
N GLY A 437 -4.36 4.13 -0.11
CA GLY A 437 -5.40 4.13 0.92
C GLY A 437 -5.80 2.72 1.38
N ALA A 438 -6.61 2.65 2.44
CA ALA A 438 -7.05 1.39 3.05
C ALA A 438 -8.33 0.79 2.42
N ALA A 439 -8.91 1.47 1.41
CA ALA A 439 -10.12 0.99 0.72
C ALA A 439 -9.73 -0.04 -0.34
N ASP A 440 -9.61 -1.30 0.05
CA ASP A 440 -9.12 -2.40 -0.78
C ASP A 440 -10.21 -3.15 -1.55
N LEU A 441 -11.44 -3.13 -1.06
CA LEU A 441 -12.63 -3.64 -1.74
C LEU A 441 -13.72 -2.57 -1.80
N ILE A 442 -14.29 -2.34 -2.97
CA ILE A 442 -15.47 -1.50 -3.18
C ILE A 442 -16.50 -2.30 -3.97
N ASN A 443 -17.72 -2.42 -3.42
CA ASN A 443 -18.79 -3.25 -3.99
C ASN A 443 -18.33 -4.69 -4.30
N GLY A 444 -17.50 -5.28 -3.40
CA GLY A 444 -16.97 -6.63 -3.55
C GLY A 444 -15.88 -6.80 -4.62
N LYS A 445 -15.48 -5.74 -5.33
CA LYS A 445 -14.40 -5.76 -6.32
C LYS A 445 -13.11 -5.19 -5.73
N PRO A 446 -11.95 -5.78 -6.04
CA PRO A 446 -10.67 -5.27 -5.58
C PRO A 446 -10.31 -3.96 -6.28
N THR A 447 -9.69 -3.04 -5.54
CA THR A 447 -9.17 -1.76 -6.04
C THR A 447 -7.68 -1.81 -6.37
N GLY A 448 -7.05 -2.94 -6.13
CA GLY A 448 -5.64 -3.23 -6.36
C GLY A 448 -5.36 -4.72 -6.17
N ALA A 449 -4.10 -5.09 -6.12
CA ALA A 449 -3.66 -6.48 -6.04
C ALA A 449 -2.55 -6.67 -4.99
N VAL A 450 -2.16 -7.91 -4.76
CA VAL A 450 -0.96 -8.32 -4.02
C VAL A 450 0.15 -8.61 -5.02
N ARG A 451 1.35 -8.11 -4.78
CA ARG A 451 2.52 -8.38 -5.61
C ARG A 451 3.64 -9.01 -4.79
N ILE A 452 4.14 -10.12 -5.30
CA ILE A 452 5.39 -10.75 -4.88
C ILE A 452 6.43 -10.46 -5.96
N SER A 453 7.61 -10.01 -5.58
CA SER A 453 8.72 -9.76 -6.51
C SER A 453 10.03 -10.22 -5.90
N PHE A 454 10.77 -11.02 -6.66
CA PHE A 454 12.04 -11.61 -6.26
C PHE A 454 13.22 -10.76 -6.73
N GLY A 455 14.28 -10.79 -5.94
CA GLY A 455 15.57 -10.18 -6.26
C GLY A 455 16.69 -11.22 -6.23
N TYR A 456 17.91 -10.80 -6.57
CA TYR A 456 19.06 -11.69 -6.70
C TYR A 456 19.38 -12.50 -5.42
N MET A 457 18.91 -12.08 -4.26
CA MET A 457 19.15 -12.72 -2.97
C MET A 457 17.97 -13.59 -2.51
N SER A 458 16.83 -13.53 -3.19
CA SER A 458 15.62 -14.31 -2.82
C SER A 458 15.89 -15.82 -2.94
N THR A 459 15.17 -16.60 -2.17
CA THR A 459 15.38 -18.05 -2.07
C THR A 459 14.07 -18.81 -2.30
N VAL A 460 14.15 -20.11 -2.55
CA VAL A 460 12.96 -20.97 -2.59
C VAL A 460 12.23 -21.00 -1.24
N GLN A 461 12.93 -20.74 -0.15
CA GLN A 461 12.34 -20.62 1.19
C GLN A 461 11.37 -19.43 1.28
N ASP A 462 11.64 -18.33 0.56
CA ASP A 462 10.72 -17.19 0.49
C ASP A 462 9.42 -17.60 -0.22
N VAL A 463 9.53 -18.39 -1.31
CA VAL A 463 8.36 -18.97 -2.01
C VAL A 463 7.55 -19.84 -1.07
N GLN A 464 8.22 -20.76 -0.35
CA GLN A 464 7.57 -21.66 0.61
C GLN A 464 6.86 -20.90 1.73
N THR A 465 7.49 -19.82 2.24
CA THR A 465 6.92 -18.99 3.31
C THR A 465 5.64 -18.27 2.85
N VAL A 466 5.63 -17.73 1.62
CA VAL A 466 4.44 -17.14 1.02
C VAL A 466 3.33 -18.16 0.84
N LEU A 467 3.64 -19.33 0.28
CA LEU A 467 2.67 -20.42 0.08
C LEU A 467 2.13 -20.96 1.41
N LEU A 468 2.98 -21.08 2.42
CA LEU A 468 2.57 -21.50 3.76
C LEU A 468 1.55 -20.53 4.37
N MET A 469 1.81 -19.22 4.28
CA MET A 469 0.86 -18.20 4.74
C MET A 469 -0.49 -18.32 4.01
N ILE A 470 -0.47 -18.40 2.67
CA ILE A 470 -1.71 -18.52 1.88
C ILE A 470 -2.46 -19.79 2.25
N THR A 471 -1.77 -20.92 2.32
CA THR A 471 -2.39 -22.24 2.61
C THR A 471 -2.97 -22.29 4.02
N LYS A 472 -2.29 -21.71 5.01
CA LYS A 472 -2.77 -21.72 6.40
C LYS A 472 -3.93 -20.76 6.64
N CYS A 473 -3.88 -19.58 6.03
CA CYS A 473 -4.80 -18.50 6.38
C CYS A 473 -5.98 -18.34 5.42
N PHE A 474 -5.88 -18.81 4.17
CA PHE A 474 -6.86 -18.49 3.14
C PHE A 474 -7.42 -19.70 2.40
N VAL A 475 -6.84 -20.89 2.57
CA VAL A 475 -7.39 -22.14 1.97
C VAL A 475 -8.37 -22.78 2.95
N ASP A 476 -9.64 -22.88 2.55
CA ASP A 476 -10.64 -23.63 3.30
C ASP A 476 -10.33 -25.12 3.23
N LYS A 477 -10.11 -25.72 4.40
CA LYS A 477 -9.85 -27.17 4.55
C LYS A 477 -11.13 -27.89 4.95
N PRO A 478 -11.28 -29.20 4.62
CA PRO A 478 -12.39 -29.99 5.14
C PRO A 478 -12.37 -29.89 6.66
N CYS A 479 -13.48 -29.45 7.25
CA CYS A 479 -13.60 -29.32 8.69
C CYS A 479 -13.72 -30.71 9.33
N ILE A 480 -12.60 -31.32 9.74
CA ILE A 480 -12.58 -32.58 10.52
C ILE A 480 -13.05 -32.34 11.96
N ARG A 481 -13.03 -31.11 12.44
CA ARG A 481 -13.60 -30.71 13.73
C ARG A 481 -14.97 -30.10 13.48
N LYS A 482 -16.01 -30.71 14.04
CA LYS A 482 -17.34 -30.11 14.08
C LYS A 482 -17.22 -28.77 14.82
N PHE A 483 -17.15 -27.68 14.06
CA PHE A 483 -17.50 -26.36 14.64
C PHE A 483 -18.92 -26.51 15.20
N PRO A 484 -19.26 -25.83 16.30
CA PRO A 484 -20.63 -25.78 16.74
C PRO A 484 -21.52 -25.41 15.56
N GLN A 485 -22.64 -26.08 15.38
CA GLN A 485 -23.56 -25.91 14.24
C GLN A 485 -23.91 -24.43 13.98
N TRP A 486 -23.88 -23.60 15.03
CA TRP A 486 -24.11 -22.16 14.98
C TRP A 486 -23.05 -21.39 14.15
N TRP A 487 -21.81 -21.89 14.02
CA TRP A 487 -20.77 -21.21 13.25
C TRP A 487 -21.03 -21.24 11.73
N GLU A 488 -21.52 -22.38 11.23
CA GLU A 488 -21.95 -22.51 9.83
C GLU A 488 -23.22 -21.67 9.58
N GLU A 489 -24.16 -21.66 10.52
CA GLU A 489 -25.34 -20.81 10.49
C GLU A 489 -24.98 -19.31 10.58
N TYR A 490 -23.95 -18.93 11.35
CA TYR A 490 -23.42 -17.59 11.42
C TYR A 490 -22.81 -17.15 10.09
N LYS A 491 -21.99 -17.98 9.44
CA LYS A 491 -21.46 -17.72 8.09
C LYS A 491 -22.61 -17.41 7.11
N ILE A 492 -23.64 -18.26 7.11
CA ILE A 492 -24.80 -18.11 6.23
C ILE A 492 -25.59 -16.83 6.56
N ARG A 493 -25.80 -16.49 7.82
CA ARG A 493 -26.52 -15.27 8.24
C ARG A 493 -25.74 -14.00 7.94
N VAL A 494 -24.44 -13.98 8.21
CA VAL A 494 -23.57 -12.85 7.85
C VAL A 494 -23.61 -12.63 6.35
N HIS A 495 -23.51 -13.69 5.54
CA HIS A 495 -23.67 -13.59 4.10
C HIS A 495 -25.03 -13.03 3.67
N LYS A 496 -26.14 -13.51 4.25
CA LYS A 496 -27.47 -12.98 3.96
C LYS A 496 -27.63 -11.52 4.37
N LYS A 497 -27.13 -11.12 5.55
CA LYS A 497 -27.25 -9.76 6.07
C LYS A 497 -26.43 -8.73 5.29
N TYR A 498 -25.23 -9.11 4.81
CA TYR A 498 -24.40 -8.21 3.97
C TYR A 498 -24.81 -8.24 2.49
N ARG A 499 -25.44 -9.33 1.98
CA ARG A 499 -26.06 -9.37 0.66
C ARG A 499 -27.20 -8.36 0.49
N HIS A 500 -28.00 -8.14 1.53
CA HIS A 500 -29.05 -7.10 1.51
C HIS A 500 -28.49 -5.67 1.45
N PHE A 501 -27.25 -5.43 1.84
CA PHE A 501 -26.58 -4.13 1.70
C PHE A 501 -25.93 -3.93 0.33
N TYR A 502 -25.71 -4.98 -0.46
CA TYR A 502 -24.91 -4.92 -1.68
C TYR A 502 -25.59 -5.34 -2.97
N ASN A 503 -26.79 -5.90 -2.98
CA ASN A 503 -27.50 -6.06 -4.26
C ASN A 503 -28.98 -6.48 -4.09
N SER A 504 -29.87 -5.73 -4.67
CA SER A 504 -31.27 -6.06 -4.94
C SER A 504 -31.50 -6.91 -6.20
N ASN A 505 -30.48 -7.52 -6.81
CA ASN A 505 -30.62 -8.31 -8.04
C ASN A 505 -29.47 -9.30 -8.23
N ILE A 506 -29.45 -10.42 -7.50
CA ILE A 506 -28.79 -11.66 -7.96
C ILE A 506 -29.49 -12.86 -7.31
N ILE A 507 -29.94 -13.77 -8.16
CA ILE A 507 -30.66 -15.01 -7.87
C ILE A 507 -29.74 -16.00 -7.15
N ASP A 508 -30.27 -16.60 -6.08
CA ASP A 508 -29.62 -17.57 -5.18
C ASP A 508 -29.45 -18.95 -5.86
N TYR A 509 -28.19 -19.39 -6.03
CA TYR A 509 -27.85 -20.71 -6.57
C TYR A 509 -27.25 -21.66 -5.51
N SER A 510 -27.71 -21.67 -4.30
CA SER A 510 -27.09 -22.48 -3.27
C SER A 510 -27.95 -23.56 -2.61
N ILE A 511 -29.05 -23.99 -3.22
CA ILE A 511 -29.78 -25.18 -2.74
C ILE A 511 -30.40 -25.95 -3.91
N LEU A 512 -29.67 -26.88 -4.52
CA LEU A 512 -30.25 -28.07 -5.18
C LEU A 512 -29.17 -29.16 -5.30
N PRO A 513 -29.52 -30.42 -5.05
CA PRO A 513 -28.63 -31.58 -5.24
C PRO A 513 -28.41 -31.84 -6.71
N ILE A 514 -27.20 -32.29 -7.05
CA ILE A 514 -26.76 -32.69 -8.39
C ILE A 514 -27.61 -33.87 -8.89
N THR A 515 -28.64 -33.60 -9.64
CA THR A 515 -29.14 -34.49 -10.71
C THR A 515 -30.11 -33.71 -11.62
N ASN A 516 -29.77 -33.69 -12.91
CA ASN A 516 -30.63 -33.32 -14.04
C ASN A 516 -31.16 -31.90 -14.16
N ILE A 517 -30.46 -31.03 -14.89
CA ILE A 517 -31.11 -29.99 -15.70
C ILE A 517 -30.35 -29.81 -17.02
N GLU A 518 -30.74 -30.52 -18.00
CA GLU A 518 -30.78 -30.01 -19.38
C GLU A 518 -32.22 -29.63 -19.69
N LYS A 519 -32.38 -28.48 -20.35
CA LYS A 519 -33.62 -27.94 -20.98
C LYS A 519 -34.51 -27.09 -20.05
N ASN A 520 -34.37 -25.79 -20.16
CA ASN A 520 -35.44 -24.88 -20.59
C ASN A 520 -34.94 -23.40 -20.58
N ILE A 521 -34.54 -22.98 -21.79
CA ILE A 521 -34.45 -21.55 -22.14
C ILE A 521 -35.74 -21.27 -22.93
N ALA A 522 -36.62 -20.43 -22.46
CA ALA A 522 -37.44 -19.50 -23.20
C ALA A 522 -38.47 -18.77 -22.32
N ASN A 523 -38.50 -17.47 -22.47
CA ASN A 523 -39.61 -16.54 -22.27
C ASN A 523 -40.09 -16.25 -20.84
N ASN A 524 -39.79 -15.02 -20.36
CA ASN A 524 -40.88 -14.03 -20.27
C ASN A 524 -40.37 -12.64 -19.83
N ASN A 525 -40.55 -11.72 -20.73
CA ASN A 525 -40.65 -10.25 -20.41
C ASN A 525 -41.92 -9.99 -19.60
N LEU A 526 -41.89 -9.11 -18.63
CA LEU A 526 -42.96 -8.16 -18.32
C LEU A 526 -42.52 -7.11 -17.27
N ARG A 527 -42.43 -5.90 -17.75
CA ARG A 527 -42.77 -4.54 -17.30
C ARG A 527 -43.01 -4.24 -15.79
N ASN A 528 -42.23 -3.26 -15.38
CA ASN A 528 -42.55 -2.04 -14.57
C ASN A 528 -43.87 -1.98 -13.81
N ASN A 529 -43.72 -1.68 -12.48
CA ASN A 529 -44.51 -0.58 -11.91
C ASN A 529 -43.84 -0.03 -10.63
N TYR A 530 -43.42 1.23 -10.71
CA TYR A 530 -43.09 2.06 -9.56
C TYR A 530 -44.38 2.44 -8.85
N HIS A 531 -44.50 2.24 -7.56
CA HIS A 531 -45.38 3.04 -6.71
C HIS A 531 -44.67 3.41 -5.42
N ASN A 532 -44.53 4.71 -5.23
CA ASN A 532 -44.23 5.40 -3.99
C ASN A 532 -45.04 4.84 -2.81
N LYS A 533 -44.36 4.53 -1.71
CA LYS A 533 -44.98 4.56 -0.39
C LYS A 533 -44.15 5.40 0.56
N SER A 534 -44.85 6.38 1.09
CA SER A 534 -44.51 7.42 2.04
C SER A 534 -43.86 6.93 3.32
N GLU A 535 -42.98 7.76 3.84
CA GLU A 535 -42.50 7.77 5.22
C GLU A 535 -43.69 7.82 6.20
N GLY A 536 -43.81 6.79 7.01
CA GLY A 536 -44.80 6.82 8.07
C GLY A 536 -45.26 5.45 8.50
N ASP A 537 -44.34 4.53 8.91
CA ASP A 537 -44.69 3.35 9.72
C ASP A 537 -43.45 2.64 10.26
N CYS A 538 -42.64 3.35 11.02
CA CYS A 538 -41.50 2.77 11.74
C CYS A 538 -41.61 2.81 13.25
N VAL A 539 -42.81 2.96 13.81
CA VAL A 539 -43.02 3.03 15.27
C VAL A 539 -44.09 2.03 15.76
N ARG A 540 -44.26 0.87 15.16
CA ARG A 540 -45.09 -0.21 15.77
C ARG A 540 -44.56 -1.57 15.34
N ASN A 541 -43.47 -2.04 15.99
CA ASN A 541 -43.20 -3.46 16.21
C ASN A 541 -42.06 -3.67 17.24
N SER A 542 -42.15 -3.07 18.40
CA SER A 542 -41.20 -3.28 19.52
C SER A 542 -41.60 -4.46 20.45
N ASN A 543 -42.46 -5.35 20.03
CA ASN A 543 -42.81 -6.57 20.79
C ASN A 543 -42.37 -7.83 20.00
N LYS A 544 -41.14 -7.94 19.58
CA LYS A 544 -40.53 -9.25 19.32
C LYS A 544 -40.10 -9.84 20.66
N ILE A 545 -40.67 -11.01 20.97
CA ILE A 545 -40.47 -11.82 22.15
C ILE A 545 -38.96 -11.92 22.44
N ILE A 546 -38.51 -11.20 23.47
CA ILE A 546 -37.18 -11.37 24.05
C ILE A 546 -37.19 -12.73 24.75
N LYS A 547 -36.55 -13.72 24.19
CA LYS A 547 -36.37 -15.02 24.85
C LYS A 547 -35.53 -14.77 26.10
N GLN A 548 -36.15 -15.03 27.24
CA GLN A 548 -35.50 -15.07 28.54
C GLN A 548 -34.64 -16.34 28.56
N VAL A 549 -33.38 -16.21 28.28
CA VAL A 549 -32.39 -17.29 28.39
C VAL A 549 -31.19 -16.78 29.17
N ASN A 550 -31.14 -17.31 30.41
CA ASN A 550 -29.96 -17.49 31.26
C ASN A 550 -28.89 -16.38 31.39
N LYS A 551 -28.92 -15.74 32.57
CA LYS A 551 -27.78 -15.25 33.37
C LYS A 551 -26.64 -14.47 32.70
N CYS A 552 -26.85 -13.88 31.52
CA CYS A 552 -25.84 -12.97 30.96
C CYS A 552 -25.89 -11.63 31.70
N THR A 553 -24.70 -11.14 32.11
CA THR A 553 -24.58 -9.91 32.90
C THR A 553 -23.47 -9.04 32.38
N LEU A 554 -23.57 -7.74 32.62
CA LEU A 554 -22.50 -6.78 32.44
C LEU A 554 -21.45 -7.00 33.55
N GLN A 555 -20.33 -7.61 33.22
CA GLN A 555 -19.30 -7.98 34.19
C GLN A 555 -18.30 -6.85 34.46
N ARG A 556 -17.80 -6.19 33.41
CA ARG A 556 -16.84 -5.09 33.52
C ARG A 556 -17.17 -3.99 32.51
N LEU A 557 -16.77 -2.77 32.83
CA LEU A 557 -17.01 -1.60 32.00
C LEU A 557 -15.72 -0.77 31.89
N PHE A 558 -15.34 -0.39 30.67
CA PHE A 558 -14.12 0.37 30.40
C PHE A 558 -14.40 1.58 29.53
N ILE A 559 -13.69 2.68 29.80
CA ILE A 559 -13.54 3.79 28.88
C ILE A 559 -12.06 3.98 28.54
N TYR A 560 -11.82 4.60 27.40
CA TYR A 560 -10.48 4.95 26.89
C TYR A 560 -10.44 6.45 26.62
N PRO A 561 -10.33 7.31 27.64
CA PRO A 561 -10.49 8.76 27.47
C PRO A 561 -9.66 9.32 26.32
N ILE A 562 -8.41 8.91 26.21
CA ILE A 562 -7.51 9.31 25.14
C ILE A 562 -7.41 8.19 24.09
N LYS A 563 -7.67 8.54 22.83
CA LYS A 563 -7.57 7.58 21.71
C LYS A 563 -6.20 6.88 21.68
N SER A 564 -6.21 5.55 21.57
CA SER A 564 -5.01 4.71 21.54
C SER A 564 -4.19 4.68 22.84
N CYS A 565 -4.67 5.21 23.95
CA CYS A 565 -4.01 5.12 25.25
C CYS A 565 -4.63 4.04 26.14
N GLY A 566 -4.18 3.92 27.37
CA GLY A 566 -4.64 2.91 28.33
C GLY A 566 -6.13 3.02 28.68
N ALA A 567 -6.67 1.97 29.25
CA ALA A 567 -8.05 1.91 29.72
C ALA A 567 -8.20 2.56 31.11
N TYR A 568 -9.40 3.07 31.39
CA TYR A 568 -9.90 3.37 32.72
C TYR A 568 -11.07 2.43 33.02
N GLU A 569 -10.93 1.61 34.05
CA GLU A 569 -11.94 0.65 34.48
C GLU A 569 -12.94 1.33 35.45
N ILE A 570 -14.22 1.13 35.21
CA ILE A 570 -15.33 1.66 35.99
C ILE A 570 -15.72 0.62 37.04
N ILE A 571 -15.88 1.07 38.27
CA ILE A 571 -16.11 0.17 39.44
C ILE A 571 -17.59 -0.13 39.67
N ASP A 572 -18.51 0.82 39.42
CA ASP A 572 -19.94 0.65 39.72
C ASP A 572 -20.83 1.00 38.51
N SER A 573 -20.93 2.27 38.17
CA SER A 573 -21.80 2.73 37.08
C SER A 573 -21.24 3.92 36.34
N TRP A 574 -21.69 4.11 35.08
CA TRP A 574 -21.21 5.19 34.25
C TRP A 574 -22.29 5.79 33.38
N ASN A 575 -22.22 7.11 33.14
CA ASN A 575 -23.15 7.84 32.31
C ASN A 575 -22.95 7.53 30.82
N LEU A 576 -24.07 7.60 30.09
CA LEU A 576 -24.13 7.54 28.63
C LEU A 576 -24.46 8.92 28.08
N ASN A 577 -23.84 9.30 26.97
CA ASN A 577 -24.17 10.49 26.19
C ASN A 577 -24.50 10.12 24.74
N SER A 578 -24.71 11.11 23.86
CA SER A 578 -25.02 10.87 22.44
C SER A 578 -23.89 10.20 21.66
N LYS A 579 -22.64 10.29 22.14
CA LYS A 579 -21.42 9.76 21.50
C LYS A 579 -21.04 8.37 22.02
N GLY A 580 -21.57 7.93 23.15
CA GLY A 580 -21.26 6.64 23.80
C GLY A 580 -21.16 6.73 25.31
N LEU A 581 -20.17 6.05 25.93
CA LEU A 581 -19.84 6.28 27.35
C LEU A 581 -19.18 7.65 27.49
N GLU A 582 -19.63 8.39 28.49
CA GLU A 582 -19.11 9.72 28.80
C GLU A 582 -17.58 9.68 28.96
N TYR A 583 -16.86 10.62 28.31
CA TYR A 583 -15.38 10.70 28.24
C TYR A 583 -14.70 9.56 27.46
N ASP A 584 -15.41 8.71 26.74
CA ASP A 584 -14.77 7.66 25.96
C ASP A 584 -14.22 8.19 24.63
N ARG A 585 -12.90 8.20 24.46
CA ARG A 585 -12.17 8.68 23.27
C ARG A 585 -12.50 10.13 22.88
N GLU A 586 -12.73 10.98 23.86
CA GLU A 586 -12.96 12.42 23.67
C GLU A 586 -11.66 13.20 23.49
N TRP A 587 -10.51 12.60 23.80
CA TRP A 587 -9.18 13.16 23.57
C TRP A 587 -8.36 12.32 22.60
N MET A 588 -7.41 12.98 21.91
CA MET A 588 -6.39 12.30 21.12
C MET A 588 -5.06 13.07 21.10
N ILE A 589 -3.96 12.34 20.90
CA ILE A 589 -2.62 12.94 20.79
C ILE A 589 -2.30 13.09 19.30
N ILE A 590 -1.82 14.29 18.92
CA ILE A 590 -1.39 14.60 17.56
C ILE A 590 0.06 15.07 17.54
N THR A 591 0.70 14.93 16.38
CA THR A 591 2.02 15.52 16.07
C THR A 591 1.87 16.98 15.66
N SER A 592 2.99 17.71 15.55
CA SER A 592 3.04 19.07 14.99
C SER A 592 2.44 19.18 13.57
N SER A 593 2.46 18.08 12.79
CA SER A 593 1.82 17.99 11.47
C SER A 593 0.30 17.70 11.52
N GLY A 594 -0.30 17.64 12.71
CA GLY A 594 -1.72 17.30 12.88
C GLY A 594 -2.06 15.83 12.72
N THR A 595 -1.08 14.92 12.67
CA THR A 595 -1.30 13.49 12.52
C THR A 595 -1.59 12.84 13.87
N CYS A 596 -2.71 12.10 13.98
CA CYS A 596 -3.07 11.37 15.20
C CYS A 596 -2.10 10.21 15.47
N LEU A 597 -1.55 10.15 16.69
CA LEU A 597 -0.75 9.02 17.14
C LEU A 597 -1.64 7.80 17.45
N THR A 598 -1.17 6.62 17.06
CA THR A 598 -1.88 5.36 17.33
C THR A 598 -0.91 4.30 17.86
N GLN A 599 -1.43 3.35 18.63
CA GLN A 599 -0.63 2.21 19.13
C GLN A 599 0.00 1.36 18.00
N LYS A 600 -0.53 1.42 16.77
CA LYS A 600 0.09 0.72 15.63
C LYS A 600 1.51 1.19 15.35
N HIS A 601 1.77 2.47 15.53
CA HIS A 601 3.07 3.11 15.28
C HIS A 601 3.86 3.38 16.56
N TYR A 602 3.15 3.60 17.68
CA TYR A 602 3.71 3.94 18.99
C TYR A 602 3.10 3.07 20.07
N VAL A 603 3.66 1.88 20.26
CA VAL A 603 3.15 0.88 21.20
C VAL A 603 3.08 1.41 22.65
N ASN A 604 4.03 2.24 23.06
CA ASN A 604 4.11 2.80 24.40
C ASN A 604 2.92 3.71 24.78
N LEU A 605 2.06 4.09 23.82
CA LEU A 605 0.80 4.79 24.15
C LEU A 605 -0.11 3.98 25.10
N CYS A 606 -0.01 2.65 25.12
CA CYS A 606 -0.75 1.82 26.06
C CYS A 606 -0.34 2.02 27.52
N LEU A 607 0.88 2.49 27.77
CA LEU A 607 1.41 2.77 29.09
C LEU A 607 0.92 4.11 29.66
N LEU A 608 0.38 4.99 28.80
CA LEU A 608 -0.24 6.23 29.24
C LEU A 608 -1.63 5.91 29.80
N LYS A 609 -1.79 6.05 31.13
CA LYS A 609 -3.02 5.68 31.86
C LYS A 609 -3.80 6.92 32.27
N PRO A 610 -4.96 7.20 31.63
CA PRO A 610 -5.88 8.25 32.08
C PRO A 610 -6.74 7.77 33.26
N ILE A 611 -6.94 8.59 34.25
CA ILE A 611 -7.78 8.36 35.42
C ILE A 611 -8.78 9.52 35.52
N ILE A 612 -10.06 9.24 35.45
CA ILE A 612 -11.12 10.26 35.51
C ILE A 612 -11.57 10.47 36.96
N SER A 613 -11.53 11.71 37.41
CA SER A 613 -12.09 12.13 38.70
C SER A 613 -13.26 13.10 38.49
N LYS A 614 -14.48 12.60 38.37
CA LYS A 614 -15.70 13.42 38.17
C LYS A 614 -15.92 14.39 39.32
N LYS A 615 -15.59 13.98 40.56
CA LYS A 615 -15.71 14.85 41.73
C LYS A 615 -14.85 16.09 41.71
N GLN A 616 -13.67 15.96 41.09
CA GLN A 616 -12.69 17.03 40.96
C GLN A 616 -12.77 17.75 39.61
N GLY A 617 -13.55 17.24 38.65
CA GLY A 617 -13.61 17.75 37.28
C GLY A 617 -12.32 17.63 36.50
N ILE A 618 -11.48 16.60 36.79
CA ILE A 618 -10.16 16.47 36.18
C ILE A 618 -9.90 15.05 35.65
N MET A 619 -9.08 14.97 34.62
CA MET A 619 -8.40 13.76 34.16
C MET A 619 -6.93 13.79 34.61
N LYS A 620 -6.48 12.78 35.33
CA LYS A 620 -5.07 12.58 35.71
C LYS A 620 -4.41 11.67 34.69
N LEU A 621 -3.23 12.06 34.16
CA LEU A 621 -2.41 11.19 33.32
C LEU A 621 -1.21 10.69 34.09
N THR A 622 -0.95 9.40 33.98
CA THR A 622 0.23 8.74 34.55
C THR A 622 0.99 7.98 33.47
N TYR A 623 2.31 8.00 33.57
CA TYR A 623 3.20 7.26 32.68
C TYR A 623 4.43 6.81 33.48
N PRO A 624 5.00 5.60 33.23
CA PRO A 624 6.14 5.10 33.98
C PRO A 624 7.33 6.10 34.00
N GLY A 625 7.82 6.41 35.19
CA GLY A 625 8.95 7.34 35.38
C GLY A 625 8.59 8.83 35.25
N MET A 626 7.33 9.21 35.06
CA MET A 626 6.89 10.60 34.93
C MET A 626 6.00 11.04 36.11
N PRO A 627 6.06 12.32 36.53
CA PRO A 627 5.11 12.86 37.52
C PRO A 627 3.70 12.89 36.91
N THR A 628 2.69 12.73 37.74
CA THR A 628 1.28 12.80 37.30
C THR A 628 0.91 14.22 36.91
N ILE A 629 0.29 14.40 35.72
CA ILE A 629 -0.29 15.68 35.28
C ILE A 629 -1.81 15.66 35.35
N GLN A 630 -2.45 16.81 35.56
CA GLN A 630 -3.91 16.97 35.69
C GLN A 630 -4.45 17.85 34.55
N ILE A 631 -5.58 17.45 33.96
CA ILE A 631 -6.20 18.11 32.82
C ILE A 631 -7.68 18.32 33.18
N PRO A 632 -8.24 19.53 33.03
CA PRO A 632 -9.67 19.78 33.22
C PRO A 632 -10.52 18.91 32.30
N LEU A 633 -11.65 18.38 32.78
CA LEU A 633 -12.61 17.63 31.97
C LEU A 633 -13.50 18.56 31.15
N GLU A 634 -13.88 19.71 31.70
CA GLU A 634 -14.70 20.72 31.03
C GLU A 634 -13.80 21.70 30.27
N ASN A 635 -14.23 22.07 29.08
CA ASN A 635 -13.54 23.02 28.23
C ASN A 635 -13.65 24.44 28.79
N THR A 636 -12.69 24.86 29.59
CA THR A 636 -12.54 26.27 30.04
C THR A 636 -11.90 27.16 28.96
N TYR A 637 -11.61 26.61 27.76
CA TYR A 637 -10.71 27.23 26.79
C TYR A 637 -11.39 27.75 25.52
N GLU A 638 -12.73 27.65 25.39
CA GLU A 638 -13.46 27.97 24.15
C GLU A 638 -13.28 29.42 23.63
N ASN A 639 -12.76 30.35 24.45
CA ASN A 639 -12.64 31.78 24.11
C ASN A 639 -11.24 32.37 24.30
N SER A 640 -10.19 31.60 24.44
CA SER A 640 -8.84 32.16 24.62
C SER A 640 -7.98 32.01 23.35
N THR A 641 -7.25 33.09 23.02
CA THR A 641 -6.27 33.11 21.92
C THR A 641 -5.08 32.18 22.15
N GLU A 642 -4.94 31.61 23.33
CA GLU A 642 -3.86 30.71 23.73
C GLU A 642 -4.13 29.24 23.36
N HIS A 643 -5.38 28.86 23.03
CA HIS A 643 -5.79 27.51 22.73
C HIS A 643 -6.41 27.39 21.31
N PRO A 644 -5.60 27.32 20.25
CA PRO A 644 -6.08 27.33 18.87
C PRO A 644 -6.85 26.04 18.54
N ILE A 645 -7.88 26.19 17.72
CA ILE A 645 -8.61 25.05 17.15
C ILE A 645 -7.67 24.31 16.18
N CYS A 646 -7.36 23.04 16.49
CA CYS A 646 -6.53 22.17 15.66
C CYS A 646 -7.37 21.31 14.71
N GLN A 647 -6.98 21.26 13.44
CA GLN A 647 -7.57 20.33 12.48
C GLN A 647 -6.71 19.07 12.34
N SER A 648 -7.33 17.91 12.43
CA SER A 648 -6.65 16.62 12.29
C SER A 648 -7.47 15.66 11.43
N ARG A 649 -6.88 14.52 11.05
CA ARG A 649 -7.58 13.43 10.37
C ARG A 649 -7.61 12.18 11.24
N VAL A 650 -8.80 11.61 11.44
CA VAL A 650 -8.99 10.35 12.15
C VAL A 650 -9.71 9.38 11.21
N CYS A 651 -9.05 8.28 10.86
CA CYS A 651 -9.60 7.26 9.94
C CYS A 651 -10.19 7.86 8.64
N GLY A 652 -9.47 8.83 8.03
CA GLY A 652 -9.87 9.47 6.79
C GLY A 652 -10.84 10.67 6.93
N SER A 653 -11.47 10.86 8.09
CA SER A 653 -12.36 12.00 8.35
C SER A 653 -11.61 13.17 8.96
N ARG A 654 -11.92 14.40 8.52
CA ARG A 654 -11.43 15.63 9.16
C ARG A 654 -12.17 15.82 10.48
N VAL A 655 -11.44 16.06 11.55
CA VAL A 655 -11.97 16.33 12.89
C VAL A 655 -11.35 17.62 13.42
N GLN A 656 -12.09 18.35 14.24
CA GLN A 656 -11.61 19.53 14.96
C GLN A 656 -11.49 19.19 16.44
N GLY A 657 -10.54 19.79 17.10
CA GLY A 657 -10.34 19.67 18.53
C GLY A 657 -9.66 20.89 19.10
N ILE A 658 -9.86 21.13 20.36
CA ILE A 658 -9.31 22.22 21.15
C ILE A 658 -8.04 21.70 21.83
N ASP A 659 -6.96 22.46 21.73
CA ASP A 659 -5.68 22.12 22.36
C ASP A 659 -5.76 22.25 23.89
N CYS A 660 -5.28 21.25 24.61
CA CYS A 660 -5.31 21.19 26.08
C CYS A 660 -4.15 21.96 26.75
N GLY A 661 -3.31 22.66 25.97
CA GLY A 661 -2.29 23.57 26.51
C GLY A 661 -0.85 23.06 26.44
N SER A 662 0.08 24.01 26.67
CA SER A 662 1.51 23.76 26.48
C SER A 662 2.11 22.86 27.54
N GLU A 663 1.67 22.93 28.80
CA GLU A 663 2.15 22.11 29.91
C GLU A 663 1.93 20.61 29.62
N VAL A 664 0.73 20.25 29.16
CA VAL A 664 0.38 18.87 28.77
C VAL A 664 1.19 18.44 27.55
N SER A 665 1.43 19.36 26.63
CA SER A 665 2.20 19.14 25.40
C SER A 665 3.67 18.78 25.71
N GLU A 666 4.31 19.52 26.60
CA GLU A 666 5.67 19.28 27.05
C GLU A 666 5.78 17.96 27.82
N TRP A 667 4.83 17.73 28.74
CA TRP A 667 4.77 16.50 29.51
C TRP A 667 4.64 15.26 28.61
N LEU A 668 3.74 15.30 27.60
CA LEU A 668 3.56 14.22 26.64
C LEU A 668 4.79 14.01 25.78
N SER A 669 5.45 15.08 25.38
CA SER A 669 6.66 15.03 24.55
C SER A 669 7.81 14.38 25.30
N LEU A 670 7.95 14.67 26.60
CA LEU A 670 8.93 14.01 27.46
C LEU A 670 8.57 12.55 27.74
N ALA A 671 7.31 12.26 28.11
CA ALA A 671 6.87 10.91 28.44
C ALA A 671 7.01 9.93 27.25
N LEU A 672 6.71 10.38 26.04
CA LEU A 672 6.73 9.54 24.84
C LEU A 672 8.03 9.67 24.02
N GLY A 673 8.98 10.51 24.47
CA GLY A 673 10.28 10.72 23.80
C GLY A 673 10.13 11.28 22.38
N LYS A 674 9.09 12.10 22.12
CA LYS A 674 8.83 12.68 20.82
C LYS A 674 8.47 14.16 20.93
N PRO A 675 9.18 15.04 20.21
CA PRO A 675 8.96 16.49 20.34
C PRO A 675 7.63 16.94 19.75
N ASN A 676 7.12 18.05 20.28
CA ASN A 676 5.97 18.79 19.75
C ASN A 676 4.67 17.98 19.64
N LEU A 677 4.40 17.11 20.61
CA LEU A 677 3.12 16.44 20.75
C LEU A 677 2.09 17.40 21.35
N ARG A 678 0.84 17.26 20.91
CA ARG A 678 -0.30 18.02 21.41
C ARG A 678 -1.42 17.07 21.83
N LEU A 679 -2.08 17.37 22.96
CA LEU A 679 -3.32 16.74 23.34
C LEU A 679 -4.47 17.61 22.88
N ILE A 680 -5.41 17.07 22.11
CA ILE A 680 -6.60 17.80 21.68
C ILE A 680 -7.86 17.13 22.21
N GLN A 681 -8.82 17.92 22.65
CA GLN A 681 -10.17 17.50 23.05
C GLN A 681 -11.16 17.75 21.91
N GLN A 682 -12.12 16.87 21.70
CA GLN A 682 -13.10 17.01 20.64
C GLN A 682 -13.97 18.26 20.82
N SER A 683 -14.08 19.09 19.78
CA SER A 683 -15.01 20.21 19.69
C SER A 683 -16.40 19.71 19.26
N ASP A 684 -17.46 20.34 19.76
CA ASP A 684 -18.85 20.00 19.41
C ASP A 684 -19.31 20.55 18.06
N GLU A 685 -18.57 21.50 17.45
CA GLU A 685 -18.96 22.17 16.20
C GLU A 685 -18.96 21.28 14.96
N ARG A 686 -18.13 20.21 14.91
CA ARG A 686 -18.09 19.23 13.82
C ARG A 686 -18.00 17.81 14.36
N GLN A 687 -19.15 17.20 14.49
CA GLN A 687 -19.27 15.83 15.00
C GLN A 687 -18.95 14.81 13.91
N LYS A 688 -18.21 13.78 14.29
CA LYS A 688 -17.96 12.61 13.46
C LYS A 688 -19.21 11.71 13.46
N LYS A 689 -19.69 11.31 12.26
CA LYS A 689 -20.80 10.37 12.11
C LYS A 689 -20.28 8.96 11.82
N GLY A 690 -20.81 7.99 12.55
CA GLY A 690 -20.50 6.57 12.41
C GLY A 690 -21.51 5.79 11.55
N ILE A 691 -21.55 4.48 11.72
CA ILE A 691 -22.54 3.60 11.11
C ILE A 691 -23.95 4.12 11.49
N ASN A 692 -24.87 4.20 10.55
CA ASN A 692 -26.22 4.75 10.72
C ASN A 692 -26.30 6.25 11.10
N LYS A 693 -25.30 7.06 10.73
CA LYS A 693 -25.25 8.51 11.02
C LYS A 693 -25.26 8.88 12.50
N THR A 694 -24.92 7.96 13.40
CA THR A 694 -24.80 8.22 14.84
C THR A 694 -23.60 9.10 15.16
N GLU A 695 -23.70 9.93 16.18
CA GLU A 695 -22.58 10.72 16.66
C GLU A 695 -21.52 9.85 17.29
N LEU A 696 -20.25 10.16 17.02
CA LEU A 696 -19.09 9.45 17.57
C LEU A 696 -18.08 10.45 18.16
N SER A 697 -17.46 10.01 19.24
CA SER A 697 -16.18 10.58 19.72
C SER A 697 -15.04 10.30 18.72
N PHE A 698 -13.79 10.41 19.10
CA PHE A 698 -12.66 9.96 18.27
C PHE A 698 -12.60 8.42 18.10
N SER A 699 -13.66 7.69 18.48
CA SER A 699 -13.81 6.26 18.21
C SER A 699 -13.81 5.96 16.70
N SER A 700 -13.49 4.70 16.32
CA SER A 700 -13.25 4.42 14.90
C SER A 700 -14.53 4.14 14.11
N GLN A 701 -15.49 3.33 14.64
CA GLN A 701 -16.61 2.81 13.85
C GLN A 701 -17.98 2.84 14.58
N ALA A 702 -18.00 2.62 15.88
CA ALA A 702 -19.25 2.55 16.66
C ALA A 702 -19.11 3.16 18.05
N GLN A 703 -20.25 3.41 18.72
CA GLN A 703 -20.30 3.98 20.06
C GLN A 703 -19.74 3.03 21.12
N TYR A 704 -20.02 1.73 20.99
CA TYR A 704 -19.59 0.73 21.96
C TYR A 704 -19.04 -0.51 21.25
N LEU A 705 -18.11 -1.17 21.93
CA LEU A 705 -17.59 -2.48 21.58
C LEU A 705 -17.84 -3.43 22.75
N ALA A 706 -18.62 -4.48 22.52
CA ALA A 706 -18.88 -5.52 23.49
C ALA A 706 -18.04 -6.76 23.24
N ILE A 707 -17.53 -7.36 24.30
CA ILE A 707 -16.68 -8.55 24.31
C ILE A 707 -17.29 -9.57 25.28
N ASN A 708 -17.42 -10.80 24.85
CA ASN A 708 -17.83 -11.92 25.69
C ASN A 708 -16.61 -12.55 26.38
N GLU A 709 -16.64 -12.60 27.70
CA GLU A 709 -15.55 -13.17 28.51
C GLU A 709 -15.30 -14.65 28.19
N THR A 710 -16.36 -15.42 27.91
CA THR A 710 -16.25 -16.83 27.54
C THR A 710 -15.55 -17.00 26.18
N SER A 711 -15.80 -16.12 25.22
CA SER A 711 -15.09 -16.09 23.94
C SER A 711 -13.59 -15.79 24.13
N VAL A 712 -13.26 -14.92 25.08
CA VAL A 712 -11.85 -14.63 25.42
C VAL A 712 -11.19 -15.86 26.05
N SER A 713 -11.85 -16.53 26.99
CA SER A 713 -11.33 -17.76 27.61
C SER A 713 -11.08 -18.83 26.55
N TRP A 714 -12.03 -19.04 25.63
CA TRP A 714 -11.91 -19.96 24.51
C TRP A 714 -10.66 -19.67 23.64
N LEU A 715 -10.38 -18.38 23.42
CA LEU A 715 -9.21 -17.97 22.63
C LEU A 715 -7.90 -18.19 23.39
N VAL A 716 -7.86 -17.85 24.68
CA VAL A 716 -6.67 -18.03 25.54
C VAL A 716 -6.27 -19.51 25.61
N ASP A 717 -7.25 -20.44 25.71
CA ASP A 717 -7.02 -21.89 25.76
C ASP A 717 -6.37 -22.42 24.45
N ARG A 718 -6.38 -21.67 23.36
CA ARG A 718 -5.85 -22.05 22.04
C ARG A 718 -4.55 -21.37 21.65
N VAL A 719 -4.14 -20.37 22.38
CA VAL A 719 -2.82 -19.75 22.17
C VAL A 719 -1.73 -20.68 22.70
N SER A 720 -1.07 -21.38 21.77
CA SER A 720 -0.25 -22.58 22.05
C SER A 720 1.13 -22.32 22.65
N ASP A 721 1.65 -21.10 22.68
CA ASP A 721 3.09 -20.87 22.88
C ASP A 721 3.46 -19.87 23.99
N ASN A 722 2.54 -19.46 24.88
CA ASN A 722 2.88 -18.39 25.81
C ASN A 722 2.21 -18.53 27.18
N THR A 723 3.02 -18.76 28.20
CA THR A 723 2.64 -18.77 29.63
C THR A 723 2.13 -17.41 30.12
N ASP A 724 2.35 -16.31 29.37
CA ASP A 724 1.98 -14.95 29.74
C ASP A 724 0.58 -14.54 29.26
N PHE A 725 -0.10 -15.37 28.44
CA PHE A 725 -1.47 -15.13 28.00
C PHE A 725 -2.47 -15.60 29.06
N ASN A 726 -3.11 -14.64 29.71
CA ASN A 726 -4.23 -14.93 30.61
C ASN A 726 -5.48 -14.14 30.17
N LYS A 727 -6.62 -14.53 30.68
CA LYS A 727 -7.93 -13.95 30.33
C LYS A 727 -7.96 -12.44 30.56
N ASP A 728 -7.48 -11.97 31.70
CA ASP A 728 -7.58 -10.54 32.07
C ASP A 728 -6.71 -9.66 31.16
N THR A 729 -5.45 -10.02 30.93
CA THR A 729 -4.58 -9.28 30.01
C THR A 729 -5.10 -9.32 28.59
N THR A 730 -5.71 -10.44 28.17
CA THR A 730 -6.28 -10.60 26.83
C THR A 730 -7.53 -9.73 26.63
N ILE A 731 -8.42 -9.59 27.64
CA ILE A 731 -9.56 -8.67 27.59
C ILE A 731 -9.09 -7.23 27.27
N HIS A 732 -8.05 -6.75 27.95
CA HIS A 732 -7.50 -5.41 27.72
C HIS A 732 -6.96 -5.21 26.29
N ARG A 733 -6.41 -6.26 25.67
CA ARG A 733 -5.91 -6.21 24.27
C ARG A 733 -7.04 -5.92 23.27
N PHE A 734 -8.25 -6.41 23.53
CA PHE A 734 -9.42 -6.18 22.66
C PHE A 734 -10.01 -4.78 22.76
N ARG A 735 -9.69 -4.03 23.83
CA ARG A 735 -10.12 -2.64 24.02
C ARG A 735 -11.66 -2.48 23.96
N GLY A 736 -12.40 -3.48 24.49
CA GLY A 736 -13.85 -3.45 24.60
C GLY A 736 -14.33 -2.48 25.67
N ASN A 737 -15.48 -1.86 25.46
CA ASN A 737 -16.13 -1.01 26.45
C ASN A 737 -16.95 -1.85 27.44
N ILE A 738 -17.65 -2.86 26.94
CA ILE A 738 -18.64 -3.68 27.66
C ILE A 738 -18.12 -5.12 27.67
N ILE A 739 -17.88 -5.68 28.85
CA ILE A 739 -17.50 -7.08 29.00
C ILE A 739 -18.68 -7.86 29.55
N ILE A 740 -19.09 -8.88 28.81
CA ILE A 740 -20.26 -9.70 29.06
C ILE A 740 -19.83 -11.03 29.65
N LYS A 741 -20.56 -11.52 30.65
CA LYS A 741 -20.34 -12.84 31.27
C LYS A 741 -21.63 -13.64 31.29
N GLY A 742 -21.50 -14.97 31.22
CA GLY A 742 -22.63 -15.91 31.42
C GLY A 742 -23.27 -16.40 30.12
N CYS A 743 -22.72 -16.00 28.95
CA CYS A 743 -23.11 -16.52 27.63
C CYS A 743 -22.09 -17.56 27.15
N ASP A 744 -22.48 -18.40 26.20
CA ASP A 744 -21.56 -19.32 25.52
C ASP A 744 -20.56 -18.55 24.64
N ALA A 745 -19.42 -19.18 24.32
CA ALA A 745 -18.40 -18.55 23.48
C ALA A 745 -18.98 -18.23 22.11
N PHE A 746 -18.81 -16.96 21.66
CA PHE A 746 -19.27 -16.41 20.39
C PHE A 746 -20.78 -16.32 20.21
N ASP A 747 -21.59 -16.56 21.26
CA ASP A 747 -23.03 -16.40 21.20
C ASP A 747 -23.43 -14.96 20.83
N GLU A 748 -22.64 -13.97 21.26
CA GLU A 748 -22.80 -12.55 20.93
C GLU A 748 -22.76 -12.28 19.41
N MET A 749 -22.17 -13.14 18.62
CA MET A 749 -22.06 -12.95 17.17
C MET A 749 -23.39 -13.16 16.44
N GLN A 750 -24.39 -13.75 17.10
CA GLN A 750 -25.70 -14.04 16.52
C GLN A 750 -26.77 -13.00 16.88
N TRP A 751 -26.47 -12.10 17.83
CA TRP A 751 -27.45 -11.15 18.33
C TRP A 751 -27.75 -10.04 17.31
N GLU A 752 -29.03 -9.65 17.24
CA GLU A 752 -29.46 -8.48 16.45
C GLU A 752 -29.73 -7.27 17.35
N PHE A 753 -30.29 -7.51 18.50
CA PHE A 753 -30.58 -6.50 19.52
C PHE A 753 -30.18 -7.02 20.89
N ILE A 754 -29.74 -6.09 21.74
CA ILE A 754 -29.34 -6.36 23.11
C ILE A 754 -29.92 -5.29 24.03
N ARG A 755 -30.43 -5.68 25.15
CA ARG A 755 -30.87 -4.80 26.25
C ARG A 755 -29.99 -5.05 27.48
N ILE A 756 -29.32 -3.99 27.96
CA ILE A 756 -28.46 -4.01 29.14
C ILE A 756 -29.11 -3.12 30.20
N GLY A 757 -29.59 -3.72 31.32
CA GLY A 757 -30.45 -3.00 32.22
C GLY A 757 -31.69 -2.50 31.48
N ASN A 758 -31.91 -1.18 31.46
CA ASN A 758 -33.01 -0.54 30.75
C ASN A 758 -32.61 0.11 29.43
N ASN A 759 -31.36 -0.07 28.97
CA ASN A 759 -30.87 0.54 27.73
C ASN A 759 -30.93 -0.46 26.58
N ASN A 760 -31.52 -0.07 25.44
CA ASN A 760 -31.62 -0.87 24.25
C ASN A 760 -30.50 -0.51 23.22
N PHE A 761 -29.88 -1.53 22.65
CA PHE A 761 -28.82 -1.40 21.68
C PHE A 761 -29.12 -2.26 20.47
N LYS A 762 -28.74 -1.73 19.29
CA LYS A 762 -28.68 -2.48 18.05
C LYS A 762 -27.27 -3.03 17.85
N VAL A 763 -27.16 -4.30 17.46
CA VAL A 763 -25.90 -4.90 17.04
C VAL A 763 -25.58 -4.49 15.59
N ASN A 764 -24.44 -3.88 15.37
CA ASN A 764 -24.01 -3.43 14.04
C ASN A 764 -23.12 -4.45 13.31
N GLY A 765 -22.89 -5.59 13.94
CA GLY A 765 -22.06 -6.67 13.41
C GLY A 765 -20.72 -6.84 14.15
N PRO A 766 -19.92 -7.81 13.73
CA PRO A 766 -18.65 -8.15 14.37
C PRO A 766 -17.59 -7.07 14.17
N CYS A 767 -16.70 -6.95 15.15
CA CYS A 767 -15.55 -6.06 15.08
C CYS A 767 -14.38 -6.75 14.37
N THR A 768 -13.94 -6.21 13.24
CA THR A 768 -12.72 -6.66 12.56
C THR A 768 -11.49 -6.27 13.36
N ARG A 769 -10.62 -7.24 13.64
CA ARG A 769 -9.41 -7.06 14.44
C ARG A 769 -8.19 -6.75 13.59
N CYS A 770 -7.25 -6.01 14.17
CA CYS A 770 -5.99 -5.67 13.55
C CYS A 770 -4.84 -5.89 14.54
N GLN A 771 -3.63 -5.65 14.14
CA GLN A 771 -2.41 -5.84 14.96
C GLN A 771 -2.42 -5.17 16.34
N MET A 772 -3.36 -4.29 16.65
CA MET A 772 -3.46 -3.67 17.99
C MET A 772 -3.73 -4.67 19.10
N ILE A 773 -4.45 -5.77 18.83
CA ILE A 773 -4.69 -6.82 19.85
C ILE A 773 -3.43 -7.63 20.18
N CYS A 774 -2.40 -7.52 19.36
CA CYS A 774 -1.09 -8.13 19.58
C CYS A 774 -0.21 -7.33 20.55
N ILE A 775 -0.66 -6.16 21.01
CA ILE A 775 0.08 -5.32 21.96
C ILE A 775 -0.37 -5.63 23.36
N ASP A 776 0.56 -6.01 24.22
CA ASP A 776 0.30 -6.12 25.64
C ASP A 776 0.06 -4.73 26.23
N GLN A 777 -1.11 -4.52 26.84
CA GLN A 777 -1.54 -3.19 27.33
C GLN A 777 -0.88 -2.81 28.68
N THR A 778 -0.10 -3.70 29.27
CA THR A 778 0.64 -3.47 30.53
C THR A 778 2.12 -3.20 30.29
N THR A 779 2.72 -3.91 29.35
CA THR A 779 4.17 -3.82 29.06
C THR A 779 4.51 -3.07 27.79
N GLY A 780 3.55 -2.90 26.85
CA GLY A 780 3.80 -2.35 25.53
C GLY A 780 4.51 -3.35 24.57
N GLN A 781 4.77 -4.57 25.00
CA GLN A 781 5.38 -5.59 24.15
C GLN A 781 4.42 -6.00 23.03
N LYS A 782 4.97 -6.10 21.83
CA LYS A 782 4.22 -6.56 20.64
C LYS A 782 4.54 -8.02 20.36
N THR A 783 3.50 -8.85 20.29
CA THR A 783 3.58 -10.27 19.94
C THR A 783 2.86 -10.52 18.63
N ILE A 784 2.84 -11.75 18.14
CA ILE A 784 2.00 -12.15 16.99
C ILE A 784 0.63 -12.65 17.47
N GLU A 785 0.53 -13.00 18.75
CA GLU A 785 -0.70 -13.46 19.37
C GLU A 785 -1.51 -12.30 19.99
N PRO A 786 -2.84 -12.42 20.07
CA PRO A 786 -3.71 -13.55 19.70
C PRO A 786 -4.20 -13.51 18.23
N LEU A 787 -3.66 -12.63 17.40
CA LEU A 787 -4.16 -12.44 16.04
C LEU A 787 -3.86 -13.64 15.13
N ARG A 788 -2.70 -14.31 15.33
CA ARG A 788 -2.34 -15.53 14.60
C ARG A 788 -3.33 -16.65 14.91
N THR A 789 -3.60 -16.91 16.18
CA THR A 789 -4.58 -17.93 16.60
C THR A 789 -5.97 -17.65 16.04
N LEU A 790 -6.43 -16.38 16.08
CA LEU A 790 -7.70 -15.99 15.44
C LEU A 790 -7.71 -16.26 13.94
N ALA A 791 -6.61 -15.97 13.24
CA ALA A 791 -6.51 -16.21 11.79
C ALA A 791 -6.56 -17.71 11.46
N GLU A 792 -5.85 -18.53 12.24
CA GLU A 792 -5.81 -19.98 12.06
C GLU A 792 -7.16 -20.63 12.38
N GLU A 793 -7.82 -20.27 13.48
CA GLU A 793 -9.09 -20.85 13.93
C GLU A 793 -10.29 -20.39 13.09
N PHE A 794 -10.28 -19.16 12.59
CA PHE A 794 -11.39 -18.58 11.80
C PHE A 794 -11.06 -18.42 10.30
N HIS A 795 -10.09 -19.18 9.78
CA HIS A 795 -9.73 -19.21 8.35
C HIS A 795 -9.54 -17.83 7.74
N GLY A 796 -8.71 -17.01 8.38
CA GLY A 796 -8.38 -15.65 7.95
C GLY A 796 -9.42 -14.58 8.32
N LYS A 797 -10.58 -14.93 8.87
CA LYS A 797 -11.56 -13.94 9.37
C LYS A 797 -11.12 -13.43 10.73
N LEU A 798 -10.61 -12.21 10.74
CA LEU A 798 -10.13 -11.55 11.95
C LEU A 798 -11.27 -10.79 12.65
N THR A 799 -12.30 -11.49 13.09
CA THR A 799 -13.42 -10.86 13.81
C THR A 799 -13.51 -11.36 15.25
N PHE A 800 -13.77 -10.44 16.20
CA PHE A 800 -13.94 -10.77 17.61
C PHE A 800 -14.68 -9.66 18.36
N GLY A 801 -15.77 -10.00 19.08
CA GLY A 801 -16.69 -9.05 19.73
C GLY A 801 -17.56 -8.30 18.73
N ILE A 802 -18.54 -7.57 19.21
CA ILE A 802 -19.60 -6.92 18.43
C ILE A 802 -19.66 -5.41 18.67
N TYR A 803 -19.96 -4.67 17.61
CA TYR A 803 -20.25 -3.25 17.69
C TYR A 803 -21.71 -3.01 18.05
N LEU A 804 -21.93 -2.03 18.94
CA LEU A 804 -23.26 -1.65 19.41
C LEU A 804 -23.51 -0.17 19.16
N THR A 805 -24.78 0.14 18.85
CA THR A 805 -25.32 1.51 18.80
C THR A 805 -26.55 1.58 19.67
N ARG A 806 -26.65 2.59 20.53
CA ARG A 806 -27.79 2.83 21.39
C ARG A 806 -29.01 3.28 20.58
N LEU A 807 -30.19 2.78 20.92
CA LEU A 807 -31.43 3.07 20.19
C LEU A 807 -32.26 4.19 20.82
N GLU A 808 -32.23 4.36 22.14
CA GLU A 808 -33.10 5.25 22.91
C GLU A 808 -32.29 6.11 23.89
N ASN A 809 -32.82 7.30 24.25
CA ASN A 809 -32.22 8.22 25.20
C ASN A 809 -32.86 8.24 26.57
N THR A 810 -33.50 7.14 27.00
CA THR A 810 -34.40 7.13 28.18
C THR A 810 -33.71 6.86 29.51
N GLN A 811 -32.58 6.16 29.57
CA GLN A 811 -31.77 5.98 30.77
C GLN A 811 -30.32 6.48 30.54
N ILE A 812 -29.74 7.08 31.60
CA ILE A 812 -28.47 7.82 31.50
C ILE A 812 -27.26 7.00 31.98
N LYS A 813 -27.42 5.77 32.49
CA LYS A 813 -26.35 4.99 33.11
C LYS A 813 -26.37 3.51 32.73
N LEU A 814 -25.17 2.90 32.63
CA LEU A 814 -24.98 1.44 32.74
C LEU A 814 -24.38 1.13 34.12
N LYS A 815 -24.79 0.04 34.71
CA LYS A 815 -24.31 -0.42 36.01
C LYS A 815 -23.71 -1.83 35.88
N ILE A 816 -22.58 -2.07 36.53
CA ILE A 816 -21.99 -3.40 36.63
C ILE A 816 -22.97 -4.32 37.32
N GLY A 817 -23.20 -5.52 36.80
CA GLY A 817 -24.23 -6.45 37.24
C GLY A 817 -25.58 -6.32 36.52
N ASP A 818 -25.77 -5.30 35.67
CA ASP A 818 -26.99 -5.20 34.84
C ASP A 818 -27.24 -6.49 34.07
N GLN A 819 -28.48 -6.96 34.10
CA GLN A 819 -28.90 -8.13 33.33
C GLN A 819 -28.91 -7.80 31.84
N ILE A 820 -28.50 -8.77 31.03
CA ILE A 820 -28.41 -8.66 29.58
C ILE A 820 -29.45 -9.58 28.95
N TYR A 821 -30.30 -9.02 28.10
CA TYR A 821 -31.28 -9.73 27.29
C TYR A 821 -30.94 -9.49 25.81
N TYR A 822 -31.07 -10.52 24.98
CA TYR A 822 -30.73 -10.45 23.56
C TYR A 822 -31.75 -11.18 22.68
N SER A 823 -31.80 -10.83 21.39
CA SER A 823 -32.70 -11.45 20.40
C SER A 823 -31.94 -11.73 19.09
#